data_3a938a6ccb58c4f4cf0570abd23123da
#
_entry.id   3a938a6ccb58c4f4cf0570abd23123da
#
_cell.length_a   1.000
_cell.length_b   1.000
_cell.length_c   1.000
_cell.angle_alpha   90.00
_cell.angle_beta   90.00
_cell.angle_gamma   90.00
#
_symmetry.space_group_name_H-M   'P 1'
#
loop_
_entity.id
_entity.type
_entity.pdbx_description
1 polymer ?
#
loop_
_entity_poly.entity_id
_entity_poly.type
_entity_poly.pdbx_seq_one_letter_code
_entity_poly.pdbx_strand_id
1 'polypeptide(L)'
;MKHLRRIPSALLLVLATCAPRPLPPPAAPPPAPPSASSTRPVPTADNPFFHASVLPFHLPPFDTIKDAHYAPAFAEGMTAQRREIDAIAHDPARPTMENTVVALERSGRVLERVSKVFFNLNAANTNDTMQRVESDVAPKLAAHRDAILLDPRLFARVDAVYRQRDKLGLDPESAQLLERYESMFVRAGARLSPADKVTLKQLNQELSTLMTRFRQALLKGAKAGAVVLDDVKQLDGLSPEQIGAAAEAGRARKLTGKWVIALENTTIQPVLGQLKNRALRERLFRASVARGNGGENDTTAIVAQIVRLRVKQAALLGYPDFAALALAEETAGTPQAVNKILGQLAPAALAKAKAEAQDIQRRIDAEARAAHTRPIKLQPWDWAYYAGQARKASFDFTDAQVKPYFEMNRVLQDGVFHTAHALYGISFVERKDLPVYHPDVRLFEVREADGSVLGLLLLDYYKRDNKQGGAWMDSVVEQSTLLDRKPVVTNCLNISKPAAGEPALLTFDEVTTMFHEFGHGLHGLFSAVKYPLLSGINVPPDFGELPSQFNEMWARERVVLAHFARHHKTGAPMPKALLDKVLRAQTYGQGYATLEYLEAAMLDQSWHQIPLARAPQAAKVMAFEARALSENHVAYPPVPPRYHSTYFSHIFAGGYEAAYYAYIWSEVLARDAGAWFHAHGGLTRAAGDVFRAKILSRGRTREPSALFHDFYGREPDIKPLLEYRGLTLPKK
;
A
#
# COMPACT_ATOMS: atom_id res chain seq x y z
N MET A 1 -16.63 -25.87 -61.35
CA MET A 1 -16.03 -25.76 -62.69
C MET A 1 -14.63 -25.24 -62.48
N LYS A 2 -13.64 -26.15 -62.54
CA LYS A 2 -12.62 -26.25 -63.60
C LYS A 2 -11.79 -24.96 -63.79
N HIS A 3 -10.45 -24.91 -63.66
CA HIS A 3 -9.30 -25.76 -64.00
C HIS A 3 -8.06 -25.25 -63.25
N LEU A 4 -7.34 -26.06 -62.64
CA LEU A 4 -5.99 -26.64 -62.77
C LEU A 4 -5.06 -26.17 -63.94
N ARG A 5 -3.77 -25.87 -63.62
CA ARG A 5 -2.52 -26.31 -64.29
C ARG A 5 -1.34 -25.63 -63.58
N ARG A 6 -0.44 -26.29 -62.85
CA ARG A 6 0.76 -27.13 -63.14
C ARG A 6 1.93 -26.40 -63.80
N ILE A 7 2.98 -26.25 -63.04
CA ILE A 7 4.45 -26.45 -63.01
C ILE A 7 5.12 -26.74 -64.39
N PRO A 8 6.43 -26.35 -64.70
CA PRO A 8 7.57 -27.02 -64.08
C PRO A 8 8.85 -26.13 -63.84
N SER A 9 9.64 -26.53 -62.88
CA SER A 9 11.05 -26.83 -62.67
C SER A 9 12.09 -26.48 -63.76
N ALA A 10 13.20 -25.91 -63.34
CA ALA A 10 14.54 -26.29 -63.80
C ALA A 10 15.65 -25.95 -62.78
N LEU A 11 16.35 -26.95 -62.44
CA LEU A 11 17.53 -27.15 -61.61
C LEU A 11 18.80 -26.58 -62.34
N LEU A 12 19.68 -25.91 -61.62
CA LEU A 12 21.11 -25.89 -61.96
C LEU A 12 21.98 -25.83 -60.70
N LEU A 13 22.62 -26.94 -60.45
CA LEU A 13 23.64 -27.20 -59.43
C LEU A 13 24.96 -26.58 -59.92
N VAL A 14 25.59 -25.72 -59.05
CA VAL A 14 27.01 -25.42 -59.18
C VAL A 14 27.65 -25.77 -57.85
N LEU A 15 28.39 -26.87 -57.85
CA LEU A 15 29.29 -27.30 -56.80
C LEU A 15 30.58 -26.45 -56.87
N ALA A 16 30.82 -25.61 -55.87
CA ALA A 16 32.15 -25.04 -55.64
C ALA A 16 32.68 -25.60 -54.32
N THR A 17 33.67 -26.44 -54.44
CA THR A 17 34.49 -26.96 -53.33
C THR A 17 35.30 -25.86 -52.73
N CYS A 18 35.03 -25.47 -51.49
CA CYS A 18 35.95 -24.68 -50.68
C CYS A 18 36.46 -25.53 -49.52
N ALA A 19 37.77 -25.71 -49.48
CA ALA A 19 38.50 -26.34 -48.37
C ALA A 19 38.29 -25.58 -47.05
N PRO A 20 38.27 -26.28 -45.92
CA PRO A 20 38.07 -25.61 -44.64
C PRO A 20 39.28 -24.77 -44.24
N ARG A 21 39.06 -23.48 -43.96
CA ARG A 21 40.00 -22.61 -43.28
C ARG A 21 40.18 -23.08 -41.84
N PRO A 22 41.39 -23.09 -41.28
CA PRO A 22 41.58 -23.37 -39.86
C PRO A 22 40.92 -22.31 -39.01
N LEU A 23 40.19 -22.76 -37.98
CA LEU A 23 39.60 -21.88 -36.95
C LEU A 23 40.72 -21.13 -36.20
N PRO A 24 40.54 -19.85 -35.87
CA PRO A 24 41.44 -19.15 -34.99
C PRO A 24 41.46 -19.82 -33.60
N PRO A 25 42.59 -19.75 -32.87
CA PRO A 25 42.67 -20.30 -31.53
C PRO A 25 41.60 -19.64 -30.62
N PRO A 26 41.06 -20.38 -29.62
CA PRO A 26 40.08 -19.81 -28.70
C PRO A 26 40.69 -18.59 -28.00
N ALA A 27 39.91 -17.50 -27.94
CA ALA A 27 40.28 -16.30 -27.20
C ALA A 27 40.55 -16.67 -25.75
N ALA A 28 41.60 -16.11 -25.17
CA ALA A 28 41.88 -16.26 -23.75
C ALA A 28 40.66 -15.87 -22.93
N PRO A 29 40.33 -16.62 -21.84
CA PRO A 29 39.23 -16.26 -21.00
C PRO A 29 39.42 -14.83 -20.47
N PRO A 30 38.31 -14.03 -20.34
CA PRO A 30 38.40 -12.71 -19.78
C PRO A 30 38.97 -12.80 -18.35
N PRO A 31 39.74 -11.79 -17.89
CA PRO A 31 40.29 -11.77 -16.54
C PRO A 31 39.15 -11.94 -15.56
N ALA A 32 39.32 -12.79 -14.58
CA ALA A 32 38.36 -13.01 -13.50
C ALA A 32 37.97 -11.66 -12.89
N PRO A 33 36.70 -11.42 -12.61
CA PRO A 33 36.30 -10.20 -11.92
C PRO A 33 37.09 -10.11 -10.61
N PRO A 34 37.46 -8.88 -10.16
CA PRO A 34 38.19 -8.71 -8.91
C PRO A 34 37.45 -9.44 -7.82
N SER A 35 38.16 -10.29 -7.10
CA SER A 35 37.60 -11.07 -5.98
C SER A 35 36.81 -10.14 -5.07
N ALA A 36 35.52 -10.40 -4.91
CA ALA A 36 34.74 -9.73 -3.93
C ALA A 36 35.51 -9.74 -2.61
N SER A 37 35.75 -8.58 -2.05
CA SER A 37 36.34 -8.43 -0.74
C SER A 37 35.64 -9.40 0.18
N SER A 38 36.36 -10.37 0.73
CA SER A 38 35.86 -11.28 1.73
C SER A 38 35.48 -10.45 2.96
N THR A 39 34.24 -10.01 3.02
CA THR A 39 33.64 -9.58 4.28
C THR A 39 33.71 -10.82 5.18
N ARG A 40 34.58 -10.79 6.19
CA ARG A 40 34.58 -11.80 7.26
C ARG A 40 33.14 -12.04 7.68
N PRO A 41 32.66 -13.29 7.77
CA PRO A 41 31.34 -13.54 8.34
C PRO A 41 31.31 -12.88 9.71
N VAL A 42 30.30 -12.03 9.93
CA VAL A 42 30.05 -11.45 11.27
C VAL A 42 29.90 -12.62 12.23
N PRO A 43 30.63 -12.66 13.34
CA PRO A 43 30.48 -13.73 14.32
C PRO A 43 29.01 -13.86 14.69
N THR A 44 28.45 -15.06 14.66
CA THR A 44 27.04 -15.33 14.94
C THR A 44 26.61 -14.85 16.33
N ALA A 45 27.55 -14.76 17.28
CA ALA A 45 27.31 -14.28 18.65
C ALA A 45 26.94 -12.78 18.74
N ASP A 46 27.31 -11.94 17.78
CA ASP A 46 27.15 -10.47 17.86
C ASP A 46 25.97 -9.94 17.02
N ASN A 47 25.13 -10.81 16.43
CA ASN A 47 24.01 -10.36 15.61
C ASN A 47 22.84 -9.92 16.51
N PRO A 48 22.43 -8.64 16.46
CA PRO A 48 21.40 -8.08 17.36
C PRO A 48 20.00 -8.73 17.19
N PHE A 49 19.76 -9.47 16.12
CA PHE A 49 18.48 -10.16 15.91
C PHE A 49 18.36 -11.50 16.67
N PHE A 50 19.45 -12.07 17.18
CA PHE A 50 19.40 -13.37 17.84
C PHE A 50 18.82 -13.30 19.26
N HIS A 51 18.86 -12.13 19.88
CA HIS A 51 18.32 -11.89 21.20
C HIS A 51 17.22 -10.83 21.17
N ALA A 52 16.30 -10.89 22.13
CA ALA A 52 15.34 -9.79 22.32
C ALA A 52 16.11 -8.53 22.70
N SER A 53 15.71 -7.40 22.14
CA SER A 53 16.30 -6.10 22.50
C SER A 53 16.02 -5.79 23.98
N VAL A 54 17.03 -5.27 24.66
CA VAL A 54 16.94 -4.80 26.04
C VAL A 54 16.41 -3.36 26.16
N LEU A 55 16.25 -2.67 25.02
CA LEU A 55 15.67 -1.34 24.96
C LEU A 55 14.18 -1.38 25.36
N PRO A 56 13.61 -0.25 25.80
CA PRO A 56 12.19 -0.17 26.16
C PRO A 56 11.28 -0.78 25.09
N PHE A 57 10.35 -1.65 25.52
CA PHE A 57 9.36 -2.33 24.67
C PHE A 57 9.95 -3.15 23.54
N HIS A 58 11.19 -3.64 23.70
CA HIS A 58 11.95 -4.36 22.69
C HIS A 58 12.19 -3.56 21.41
N LEU A 59 12.24 -2.22 21.50
CA LEU A 59 12.63 -1.36 20.40
C LEU A 59 13.90 -1.91 19.73
N PRO A 60 13.92 -2.12 18.41
CA PRO A 60 15.13 -2.58 17.73
C PRO A 60 16.31 -1.62 17.97
N PRO A 61 17.51 -2.13 18.22
CA PRO A 61 18.71 -1.30 18.43
C PRO A 61 19.22 -0.79 17.06
N PHE A 62 18.49 0.18 16.46
CA PHE A 62 18.73 0.66 15.10
C PHE A 62 20.14 1.19 14.86
N ASP A 63 20.81 1.68 15.88
CA ASP A 63 22.19 2.17 15.85
C ASP A 63 23.24 1.07 15.70
N THR A 64 22.91 -0.17 16.08
CA THR A 64 23.81 -1.33 16.01
C THR A 64 23.49 -2.25 14.82
N ILE A 65 22.28 -2.19 14.28
CA ILE A 65 21.86 -3.00 13.13
C ILE A 65 22.59 -2.55 11.86
N LYS A 66 23.15 -3.53 11.13
CA LYS A 66 23.86 -3.32 9.85
C LYS A 66 23.28 -4.25 8.78
N ASP A 67 23.43 -3.88 7.51
CA ASP A 67 22.94 -4.69 6.38
C ASP A 67 23.47 -6.14 6.43
N ALA A 68 24.72 -6.33 6.87
CA ALA A 68 25.35 -7.65 7.00
C ALA A 68 24.68 -8.56 8.01
N HIS A 69 23.86 -8.04 8.92
CA HIS A 69 23.14 -8.82 9.93
C HIS A 69 21.91 -9.54 9.39
N TYR A 70 21.27 -9.01 8.32
CA TYR A 70 19.96 -9.49 7.84
C TYR A 70 20.01 -10.92 7.30
N ALA A 71 20.88 -11.22 6.33
CA ALA A 71 20.90 -12.54 5.70
C ALA A 71 21.20 -13.68 6.67
N PRO A 72 22.20 -13.58 7.60
CA PRO A 72 22.41 -14.57 8.64
C PRO A 72 21.24 -14.69 9.62
N ALA A 73 20.58 -13.58 9.97
CA ALA A 73 19.44 -13.59 10.88
C ALA A 73 18.20 -14.26 10.26
N PHE A 74 17.94 -14.04 8.98
CA PHE A 74 16.91 -14.78 8.26
C PHE A 74 17.19 -16.28 8.22
N ALA A 75 18.43 -16.68 7.92
CA ALA A 75 18.81 -18.10 7.86
C ALA A 75 18.64 -18.80 9.20
N GLU A 76 19.16 -18.21 10.30
CA GLU A 76 18.99 -18.73 11.64
C GLU A 76 17.53 -18.69 12.10
N GLY A 77 16.80 -17.58 11.82
CA GLY A 77 15.41 -17.45 12.18
C GLY A 77 14.52 -18.54 11.56
N MET A 78 14.71 -18.86 10.27
CA MET A 78 14.02 -19.97 9.63
C MET A 78 14.43 -21.32 10.21
N THR A 79 15.70 -21.51 10.51
CA THR A 79 16.21 -22.77 11.09
C THR A 79 15.67 -22.98 12.51
N ALA A 80 15.69 -21.94 13.34
CA ALA A 80 15.18 -21.99 14.70
C ALA A 80 13.67 -22.29 14.71
N GLN A 81 12.89 -21.57 13.91
CA GLN A 81 11.45 -21.82 13.83
C GLN A 81 11.14 -23.22 13.31
N ARG A 82 11.90 -23.76 12.36
CA ARG A 82 11.70 -25.16 11.90
C ARG A 82 11.88 -26.15 13.06
N ARG A 83 12.92 -25.98 13.90
CA ARG A 83 13.12 -26.84 15.07
C ARG A 83 11.95 -26.75 16.08
N GLU A 84 11.44 -25.54 16.31
CA GLU A 84 10.30 -25.30 17.19
C GLU A 84 9.02 -25.95 16.62
N ILE A 85 8.77 -25.80 15.34
CA ILE A 85 7.62 -26.42 14.62
C ILE A 85 7.73 -27.95 14.63
N ASP A 86 8.93 -28.50 14.38
CA ASP A 86 9.18 -29.95 14.44
C ASP A 86 8.92 -30.51 15.83
N ALA A 87 9.29 -29.78 16.89
CA ALA A 87 9.00 -30.17 18.27
C ALA A 87 7.49 -30.21 18.56
N ILE A 88 6.72 -29.20 18.06
CA ILE A 88 5.26 -29.19 18.17
C ILE A 88 4.65 -30.35 17.38
N ALA A 89 5.07 -30.55 16.12
CA ALA A 89 4.50 -31.56 15.24
C ALA A 89 4.73 -32.99 15.71
N HIS A 90 5.83 -33.25 16.44
CA HIS A 90 6.23 -34.56 16.94
C HIS A 90 5.98 -34.74 18.46
N ASP A 91 5.35 -33.77 19.12
CA ASP A 91 4.99 -33.93 20.54
C ASP A 91 4.10 -35.17 20.72
N PRO A 92 4.53 -36.18 21.52
CA PRO A 92 3.76 -37.40 21.75
C PRO A 92 2.49 -37.18 22.58
N ALA A 93 2.39 -36.04 23.27
CA ALA A 93 1.22 -35.71 24.07
C ALA A 93 0.00 -35.42 23.18
N ARG A 94 -1.19 -35.74 23.72
CA ARG A 94 -2.44 -35.41 23.03
C ARG A 94 -2.49 -33.90 22.68
N PRO A 95 -2.91 -33.55 21.46
CA PRO A 95 -3.02 -32.14 21.06
C PRO A 95 -4.00 -31.37 21.95
N THR A 96 -3.52 -30.22 22.44
CA THR A 96 -4.30 -29.28 23.27
C THR A 96 -4.12 -27.85 22.68
N MET A 97 -4.93 -26.93 23.16
CA MET A 97 -4.76 -25.50 22.81
C MET A 97 -3.36 -25.02 23.15
N GLU A 98 -2.84 -25.38 24.36
CA GLU A 98 -1.54 -24.89 24.84
C GLU A 98 -0.36 -25.51 24.09
N ASN A 99 -0.31 -26.85 23.93
CA ASN A 99 0.86 -27.52 23.32
C ASN A 99 0.83 -27.54 21.79
N THR A 100 -0.18 -26.92 21.17
CA THR A 100 -0.31 -26.88 19.72
C THR A 100 -0.49 -25.42 19.25
N VAL A 101 -1.61 -24.79 19.53
CA VAL A 101 -1.95 -23.47 18.98
C VAL A 101 -1.17 -22.34 19.67
N VAL A 102 -1.12 -22.36 21.01
CA VAL A 102 -0.34 -21.37 21.78
C VAL A 102 1.17 -21.57 21.57
N ALA A 103 1.61 -22.83 21.40
CA ALA A 103 2.99 -23.13 21.06
C ALA A 103 3.38 -22.53 19.68
N LEU A 104 2.46 -22.55 18.69
CA LEU A 104 2.66 -21.87 17.39
C LEU A 104 2.82 -20.36 17.58
N GLU A 105 1.98 -19.72 18.40
CA GLU A 105 2.09 -18.29 18.73
C GLU A 105 3.43 -17.92 19.37
N ARG A 106 4.05 -18.82 20.11
CA ARG A 106 5.36 -18.61 20.73
C ARG A 106 6.53 -18.90 19.81
N SER A 107 6.32 -19.55 18.67
CA SER A 107 7.38 -19.94 17.73
C SER A 107 7.88 -18.78 16.87
N GLY A 108 9.08 -18.91 16.29
CA GLY A 108 9.62 -18.04 15.25
C GLY A 108 10.06 -16.65 15.70
N ARG A 109 10.39 -16.45 16.96
CA ARG A 109 10.74 -15.12 17.50
C ARG A 109 11.91 -14.43 16.80
N VAL A 110 12.95 -15.18 16.41
CA VAL A 110 14.10 -14.62 15.67
C VAL A 110 13.67 -14.17 14.28
N LEU A 111 12.92 -15.03 13.58
CA LEU A 111 12.43 -14.73 12.23
C LEU A 111 11.49 -13.53 12.22
N GLU A 112 10.60 -13.43 13.20
CA GLU A 112 9.71 -12.29 13.36
C GLU A 112 10.50 -10.99 13.53
N ARG A 113 11.46 -10.93 14.47
CA ARG A 113 12.27 -9.73 14.71
C ARG A 113 12.99 -9.25 13.45
N VAL A 114 13.70 -10.16 12.78
CA VAL A 114 14.43 -9.76 11.58
C VAL A 114 13.47 -9.35 10.44
N SER A 115 12.37 -10.06 10.27
CA SER A 115 11.39 -9.76 9.21
C SER A 115 10.74 -8.40 9.42
N LYS A 116 10.23 -8.12 10.61
CA LYS A 116 9.57 -6.83 10.93
C LYS A 116 10.51 -5.65 10.71
N VAL A 117 11.75 -5.73 11.20
CA VAL A 117 12.73 -4.65 10.99
C VAL A 117 13.16 -4.54 9.54
N PHE A 118 13.50 -5.67 8.89
CA PHE A 118 14.00 -5.67 7.53
C PHE A 118 13.00 -5.10 6.54
N PHE A 119 11.76 -5.61 6.53
CA PHE A 119 10.76 -5.15 5.54
C PHE A 119 10.32 -3.71 5.78
N ASN A 120 10.23 -3.29 7.05
CA ASN A 120 9.97 -1.89 7.38
C ASN A 120 11.08 -0.97 6.84
N LEU A 121 12.35 -1.28 7.10
CA LEU A 121 13.47 -0.47 6.63
C LEU A 121 13.69 -0.59 5.12
N ASN A 122 13.41 -1.74 4.53
CA ASN A 122 13.49 -1.90 3.07
C ASN A 122 12.43 -1.06 2.33
N ALA A 123 11.29 -0.77 2.97
CA ALA A 123 10.32 0.20 2.45
C ALA A 123 10.75 1.66 2.74
N ALA A 124 11.25 1.95 3.94
CA ALA A 124 11.49 3.31 4.41
C ALA A 124 12.88 3.88 4.09
N ASN A 125 13.91 3.02 3.96
CA ASN A 125 15.32 3.44 3.81
C ASN A 125 16.17 2.37 3.11
N THR A 126 15.74 1.92 1.93
CA THR A 126 16.39 0.83 1.19
C THR A 126 17.74 1.21 0.59
N ASN A 127 18.53 0.19 0.26
CA ASN A 127 19.75 0.29 -0.53
C ASN A 127 19.97 -0.98 -1.37
N ASP A 128 20.97 -0.97 -2.24
CA ASP A 128 21.27 -2.09 -3.16
C ASP A 128 21.54 -3.41 -2.41
N THR A 129 22.11 -3.35 -1.20
CA THR A 129 22.37 -4.55 -0.37
C THR A 129 21.09 -5.11 0.16
N MET A 130 20.20 -4.28 0.70
CA MET A 130 18.89 -4.71 1.17
C MET A 130 18.03 -5.29 0.03
N GLN A 131 18.05 -4.68 -1.15
CA GLN A 131 17.32 -5.22 -2.31
C GLN A 131 17.86 -6.59 -2.76
N ARG A 132 19.18 -6.83 -2.67
CA ARG A 132 19.76 -8.17 -2.91
C ARG A 132 19.30 -9.16 -1.85
N VAL A 133 19.36 -8.77 -0.57
CA VAL A 133 18.86 -9.62 0.54
C VAL A 133 17.37 -9.95 0.33
N GLU A 134 16.53 -8.97 -0.01
CA GLU A 134 15.11 -9.21 -0.31
C GLU A 134 14.93 -10.24 -1.42
N SER A 135 15.66 -10.08 -2.53
CA SER A 135 15.57 -11.01 -3.67
C SER A 135 15.97 -12.44 -3.30
N ASP A 136 16.94 -12.60 -2.40
CA ASP A 136 17.42 -13.91 -1.93
C ASP A 136 16.48 -14.54 -0.89
N VAL A 137 15.94 -13.74 0.04
CA VAL A 137 15.15 -14.29 1.16
C VAL A 137 13.68 -14.47 0.85
N ALA A 138 13.07 -13.67 -0.03
CA ALA A 138 11.64 -13.73 -0.31
C ALA A 138 11.16 -15.13 -0.77
N PRO A 139 11.81 -15.79 -1.75
CA PRO A 139 11.43 -17.15 -2.14
C PRO A 139 11.71 -18.18 -1.03
N LYS A 140 12.75 -17.99 -0.20
CA LYS A 140 13.06 -18.86 0.94
C LYS A 140 12.01 -18.74 2.05
N LEU A 141 11.52 -17.52 2.31
CA LEU A 141 10.42 -17.28 3.26
C LEU A 141 9.11 -17.91 2.77
N ALA A 142 8.81 -17.84 1.47
CA ALA A 142 7.66 -18.52 0.90
C ALA A 142 7.77 -20.05 1.08
N ALA A 143 8.92 -20.62 0.75
CA ALA A 143 9.17 -22.05 0.95
C ALA A 143 9.14 -22.46 2.43
N HIS A 144 9.63 -21.60 3.31
CA HIS A 144 9.59 -21.82 4.78
C HIS A 144 8.14 -21.82 5.29
N ARG A 145 7.32 -20.86 4.87
CA ARG A 145 5.89 -20.81 5.20
C ARG A 145 5.15 -22.06 4.70
N ASP A 146 5.42 -22.46 3.46
CA ASP A 146 4.83 -23.69 2.90
C ASP A 146 5.27 -24.94 3.65
N ALA A 147 6.52 -24.98 4.13
CA ALA A 147 7.02 -26.10 4.92
C ALA A 147 6.30 -26.24 6.26
N ILE A 148 5.79 -25.16 6.83
CA ILE A 148 5.00 -25.13 8.07
C ILE A 148 3.53 -25.46 7.77
N LEU A 149 2.88 -24.67 6.91
CA LEU A 149 1.44 -24.75 6.70
C LEU A 149 0.99 -26.01 5.92
N LEU A 150 1.89 -26.65 5.19
CA LEU A 150 1.62 -27.90 4.46
C LEU A 150 2.10 -29.15 5.18
N ASP A 151 2.66 -29.00 6.40
CA ASP A 151 3.09 -30.14 7.22
C ASP A 151 1.87 -30.94 7.68
N PRO A 152 1.77 -32.24 7.31
CA PRO A 152 0.59 -33.04 7.62
C PRO A 152 0.46 -33.39 9.11
N ARG A 153 1.59 -33.49 9.85
CA ARG A 153 1.58 -33.82 11.27
C ARG A 153 1.15 -32.61 12.09
N LEU A 154 1.70 -31.43 11.77
CA LEU A 154 1.30 -30.21 12.40
C LEU A 154 -0.18 -29.91 12.18
N PHE A 155 -0.64 -30.01 10.91
CA PHE A 155 -2.06 -29.85 10.59
C PHE A 155 -2.95 -30.85 11.33
N ALA A 156 -2.55 -32.12 11.44
CA ALA A 156 -3.32 -33.12 12.18
C ALA A 156 -3.51 -32.73 13.65
N ARG A 157 -2.51 -32.08 14.29
CA ARG A 157 -2.62 -31.58 15.66
C ARG A 157 -3.58 -30.40 15.76
N VAL A 158 -3.47 -29.42 14.86
CA VAL A 158 -4.39 -28.26 14.81
C VAL A 158 -5.83 -28.73 14.57
N ASP A 159 -6.06 -29.60 13.59
CA ASP A 159 -7.39 -30.15 13.24
C ASP A 159 -7.97 -30.98 14.42
N ALA A 160 -7.14 -31.71 15.16
CA ALA A 160 -7.58 -32.47 16.33
C ALA A 160 -8.05 -31.55 17.48
N VAL A 161 -7.40 -30.41 17.69
CA VAL A 161 -7.88 -29.38 18.63
C VAL A 161 -9.15 -28.73 18.12
N TYR A 162 -9.18 -28.34 16.85
CA TYR A 162 -10.32 -27.68 16.21
C TYR A 162 -11.60 -28.51 16.26
N ARG A 163 -11.52 -29.82 15.98
CA ARG A 163 -12.69 -30.75 16.06
C ARG A 163 -13.32 -30.85 17.45
N GLN A 164 -12.59 -30.46 18.48
CA GLN A 164 -13.06 -30.51 19.87
C GLN A 164 -13.44 -29.12 20.40
N ARG A 165 -13.35 -28.05 19.59
CA ARG A 165 -13.48 -26.63 20.00
C ARG A 165 -14.70 -26.37 20.89
N ASP A 166 -15.85 -26.96 20.56
CA ASP A 166 -17.11 -26.76 21.30
C ASP A 166 -17.09 -27.39 22.71
N LYS A 167 -16.11 -28.29 22.98
CA LYS A 167 -15.95 -29.00 24.27
C LYS A 167 -14.81 -28.44 25.12
N LEU A 168 -14.00 -27.52 24.56
CA LEU A 168 -12.81 -27.01 25.24
C LEU A 168 -13.11 -25.85 26.20
N GLY A 169 -14.30 -25.26 26.16
CA GLY A 169 -14.66 -24.12 27.01
C GLY A 169 -13.74 -22.91 26.80
N LEU A 170 -13.31 -22.68 25.55
CA LEU A 170 -12.39 -21.60 25.22
C LEU A 170 -13.04 -20.22 25.43
N ASP A 171 -12.24 -19.26 25.88
CA ASP A 171 -12.65 -17.86 25.81
C ASP A 171 -12.80 -17.42 24.33
N PRO A 172 -13.56 -16.35 24.03
CA PRO A 172 -13.86 -15.95 22.66
C PRO A 172 -12.60 -15.66 21.82
N GLU A 173 -11.53 -15.10 22.41
CA GLU A 173 -10.30 -14.80 21.70
C GLU A 173 -9.52 -16.08 21.36
N SER A 174 -9.42 -17.02 22.31
CA SER A 174 -8.81 -18.32 22.07
C SER A 174 -9.58 -19.16 21.04
N ALA A 175 -10.92 -19.08 21.03
CA ALA A 175 -11.73 -19.72 20.01
C ALA A 175 -11.47 -19.13 18.63
N GLN A 176 -11.42 -17.80 18.50
CA GLN A 176 -11.09 -17.10 17.26
C GLN A 176 -9.68 -17.45 16.77
N LEU A 177 -8.69 -17.51 17.68
CA LEU A 177 -7.33 -17.92 17.32
C LEU A 177 -7.31 -19.31 16.68
N LEU A 178 -7.99 -20.26 17.31
CA LEU A 178 -8.05 -21.66 16.83
C LEU A 178 -8.71 -21.72 15.44
N GLU A 179 -9.79 -20.99 15.23
CA GLU A 179 -10.47 -20.90 13.93
C GLU A 179 -9.57 -20.29 12.87
N ARG A 180 -8.82 -19.23 13.22
CA ARG A 180 -7.83 -18.62 12.34
C ARG A 180 -6.73 -19.58 11.92
N TYR A 181 -6.15 -20.33 12.85
CA TYR A 181 -5.13 -21.31 12.51
C TYR A 181 -5.67 -22.41 11.60
N GLU A 182 -6.84 -22.99 11.90
CA GLU A 182 -7.44 -24.01 11.04
C GLU A 182 -7.68 -23.49 9.62
N SER A 183 -8.30 -22.31 9.51
CA SER A 183 -8.53 -21.65 8.23
C SER A 183 -7.23 -21.37 7.47
N MET A 184 -6.20 -20.85 8.13
CA MET A 184 -4.88 -20.61 7.54
C MET A 184 -4.25 -21.87 6.95
N PHE A 185 -4.28 -22.99 7.69
CA PHE A 185 -3.77 -24.27 7.20
C PHE A 185 -4.57 -24.79 6.01
N VAL A 186 -5.90 -24.79 6.10
CA VAL A 186 -6.79 -25.30 5.04
C VAL A 186 -6.63 -24.49 3.76
N ARG A 187 -6.63 -23.18 3.87
CA ARG A 187 -6.45 -22.28 2.70
C ARG A 187 -5.04 -22.33 2.13
N ALA A 188 -4.04 -22.60 2.96
CA ALA A 188 -2.69 -22.87 2.48
C ALA A 188 -2.57 -24.22 1.74
N GLY A 189 -3.60 -25.07 1.76
CA GLY A 189 -3.62 -26.37 1.08
C GLY A 189 -3.24 -27.56 1.96
N ALA A 190 -3.39 -27.46 3.28
CA ALA A 190 -3.05 -28.57 4.19
C ALA A 190 -3.81 -29.88 3.87
N ARG A 191 -5.02 -29.76 3.30
CA ARG A 191 -5.89 -30.91 2.90
C ARG A 191 -5.58 -31.47 1.51
N LEU A 192 -4.68 -30.86 0.74
CA LEU A 192 -4.28 -31.32 -0.58
C LEU A 192 -3.53 -32.65 -0.56
N SER A 193 -3.56 -33.38 -1.68
CA SER A 193 -2.74 -34.55 -1.90
C SER A 193 -1.23 -34.21 -1.82
N PRO A 194 -0.34 -35.17 -1.51
CA PRO A 194 1.11 -34.92 -1.53
C PRO A 194 1.61 -34.36 -2.86
N ALA A 195 1.08 -34.82 -4.02
CA ALA A 195 1.46 -34.34 -5.34
C ALA A 195 1.02 -32.88 -5.56
N ASP A 196 -0.21 -32.53 -5.16
CA ASP A 196 -0.73 -31.17 -5.26
C ASP A 196 0.01 -30.20 -4.35
N LYS A 197 0.42 -30.64 -3.16
CA LYS A 197 1.27 -29.82 -2.27
C LYS A 197 2.64 -29.49 -2.90
N VAL A 198 3.24 -30.42 -3.65
CA VAL A 198 4.48 -30.15 -4.39
C VAL A 198 4.23 -29.08 -5.46
N THR A 199 3.15 -29.21 -6.22
CA THR A 199 2.77 -28.23 -7.24
C THR A 199 2.51 -26.86 -6.61
N LEU A 200 1.77 -26.81 -5.51
CA LEU A 200 1.46 -25.54 -4.81
C LEU A 200 2.73 -24.83 -4.31
N LYS A 201 3.68 -25.57 -3.74
CA LYS A 201 4.96 -25.01 -3.30
C LYS A 201 5.73 -24.35 -4.45
N GLN A 202 5.74 -24.99 -5.63
CA GLN A 202 6.38 -24.41 -6.81
C GLN A 202 5.66 -23.12 -7.25
N LEU A 203 4.32 -23.11 -7.29
CA LEU A 203 3.53 -21.91 -7.62
C LEU A 203 3.83 -20.77 -6.64
N ASN A 204 3.84 -21.03 -5.35
CA ASN A 204 4.08 -20.03 -4.31
C ASN A 204 5.48 -19.40 -4.39
N GLN A 205 6.50 -20.25 -4.63
CA GLN A 205 7.88 -19.79 -4.78
C GLN A 205 8.07 -18.93 -6.03
N GLU A 206 7.47 -19.33 -7.16
CA GLU A 206 7.51 -18.57 -8.39
C GLU A 206 6.76 -17.24 -8.24
N LEU A 207 5.58 -17.22 -7.62
CA LEU A 207 4.83 -16.01 -7.31
C LEU A 207 5.65 -15.04 -6.46
N SER A 208 6.26 -15.50 -5.37
CA SER A 208 7.10 -14.68 -4.50
C SER A 208 8.24 -14.02 -5.27
N THR A 209 8.91 -14.79 -6.13
CA THR A 209 9.98 -14.29 -7.00
C THR A 209 9.49 -13.21 -7.97
N LEU A 210 8.35 -13.45 -8.64
CA LEU A 210 7.78 -12.51 -9.60
C LEU A 210 7.29 -11.23 -8.94
N MET A 211 6.67 -11.32 -7.77
CA MET A 211 6.22 -10.15 -7.00
C MET A 211 7.40 -9.27 -6.58
N THR A 212 8.50 -9.87 -6.14
CA THR A 212 9.74 -9.13 -5.83
C THR A 212 10.32 -8.46 -7.07
N ARG A 213 10.39 -9.18 -8.19
CA ARG A 213 10.85 -8.61 -9.47
C ARG A 213 9.96 -7.47 -9.95
N PHE A 214 8.66 -7.57 -9.77
CA PHE A 214 7.71 -6.51 -10.12
C PHE A 214 8.01 -5.22 -9.33
N ARG A 215 8.15 -5.31 -7.99
CA ARG A 215 8.49 -4.15 -7.14
C ARG A 215 9.78 -3.48 -7.57
N GLN A 216 10.82 -4.27 -7.82
CA GLN A 216 12.13 -3.75 -8.23
C GLN A 216 12.11 -3.11 -9.62
N ALA A 217 11.40 -3.72 -10.58
CA ALA A 217 11.21 -3.16 -11.91
C ALA A 217 10.43 -1.83 -11.85
N LEU A 218 9.41 -1.75 -11.00
CA LEU A 218 8.63 -0.54 -10.80
C LEU A 218 9.47 0.60 -10.23
N LEU A 219 10.28 0.33 -9.21
CA LEU A 219 11.18 1.33 -8.62
C LEU A 219 12.21 1.85 -9.65
N LYS A 220 12.84 0.95 -10.40
CA LYS A 220 13.78 1.30 -11.48
C LYS A 220 13.08 2.07 -12.61
N GLY A 221 11.87 1.62 -12.99
CA GLY A 221 11.07 2.25 -14.03
C GLY A 221 10.63 3.68 -13.68
N ALA A 222 10.25 3.92 -12.43
CA ALA A 222 9.91 5.25 -11.95
C ALA A 222 11.12 6.20 -11.98
N LYS A 223 12.31 5.70 -11.59
CA LYS A 223 13.56 6.46 -11.66
C LYS A 223 13.98 6.78 -13.09
N ALA A 224 13.91 5.79 -13.99
CA ALA A 224 14.28 5.94 -15.40
C ALA A 224 13.29 6.80 -16.19
N GLY A 225 12.01 6.75 -15.85
CA GLY A 225 10.94 7.52 -16.48
C GLY A 225 10.87 8.99 -16.06
N ALA A 226 11.71 9.44 -15.11
CA ALA A 226 11.73 10.82 -14.67
C ALA A 226 11.96 11.81 -15.83
N VAL A 227 11.24 12.93 -15.83
CA VAL A 227 11.30 13.91 -16.91
C VAL A 227 12.41 14.93 -16.65
N VAL A 228 13.45 14.90 -17.51
CA VAL A 228 14.60 15.81 -17.43
C VAL A 228 14.34 17.04 -18.32
N LEU A 229 14.65 18.23 -17.81
CA LEU A 229 14.46 19.53 -18.45
C LEU A 229 15.77 20.30 -18.44
N ASP A 230 16.03 21.00 -19.57
CA ASP A 230 17.22 21.83 -19.78
C ASP A 230 16.93 23.31 -19.56
N ASP A 231 15.65 23.72 -19.55
CA ASP A 231 15.23 25.13 -19.43
C ASP A 231 14.20 25.27 -18.30
N VAL A 232 14.54 26.06 -17.29
CA VAL A 232 13.67 26.38 -16.15
C VAL A 232 12.35 27.04 -16.54
N LYS A 233 12.29 27.75 -17.68
CA LYS A 233 11.08 28.37 -18.19
C LYS A 233 9.97 27.36 -18.47
N GLN A 234 10.33 26.11 -18.74
CA GLN A 234 9.34 25.05 -18.95
C GLN A 234 8.58 24.72 -17.66
N LEU A 235 9.13 25.06 -16.49
CA LEU A 235 8.52 24.88 -15.17
C LEU A 235 7.59 26.05 -14.75
N ASP A 236 7.27 26.97 -15.66
CA ASP A 236 6.35 28.06 -15.35
C ASP A 236 5.01 27.54 -14.78
N GLY A 237 4.61 28.14 -13.67
CA GLY A 237 3.45 27.74 -12.86
C GLY A 237 3.82 26.99 -11.58
N LEU A 238 5.03 26.42 -11.45
CA LEU A 238 5.52 25.83 -10.22
C LEU A 238 6.04 26.92 -9.26
N SER A 239 5.96 26.62 -7.96
CA SER A 239 6.53 27.51 -6.94
C SER A 239 8.07 27.47 -6.95
N PRO A 240 8.75 28.51 -6.41
CA PRO A 240 10.21 28.50 -6.26
C PRO A 240 10.74 27.27 -5.55
N GLU A 241 10.04 26.78 -4.52
CA GLU A 241 10.40 25.61 -3.75
C GLU A 241 10.33 24.34 -4.60
N GLN A 242 9.30 24.20 -5.45
CA GLN A 242 9.14 23.07 -6.38
C GLN A 242 10.21 23.10 -7.47
N ILE A 243 10.54 24.28 -7.99
CA ILE A 243 11.65 24.46 -8.94
C ILE A 243 12.99 24.09 -8.29
N GLY A 244 13.19 24.51 -7.04
CA GLY A 244 14.36 24.15 -6.23
C GLY A 244 14.47 22.63 -6.01
N ALA A 245 13.35 21.96 -5.68
CA ALA A 245 13.30 20.52 -5.52
C ALA A 245 13.62 19.78 -6.84
N ALA A 246 13.12 20.27 -7.97
CA ALA A 246 13.44 19.70 -9.28
C ALA A 246 14.94 19.87 -9.64
N ALA A 247 15.56 21.00 -9.29
CA ALA A 247 16.98 21.21 -9.46
C ALA A 247 17.82 20.28 -8.55
N GLU A 248 17.40 20.07 -7.31
CA GLU A 248 18.05 19.13 -6.38
C GLU A 248 17.95 17.69 -6.89
N ALA A 249 16.78 17.29 -7.38
CA ALA A 249 16.60 15.99 -8.03
C ALA A 249 17.51 15.81 -9.26
N GLY A 250 17.83 16.90 -9.96
CA GLY A 250 18.84 16.92 -11.04
C GLY A 250 20.26 16.68 -10.49
N ARG A 251 20.64 17.41 -9.45
CA ARG A 251 21.97 17.27 -8.79
C ARG A 251 22.19 15.85 -8.25
N ALA A 252 21.20 15.31 -7.55
CA ALA A 252 21.24 13.95 -7.01
C ALA A 252 21.45 12.89 -8.09
N ARG A 253 21.02 13.16 -9.32
CA ARG A 253 21.22 12.30 -10.52
C ARG A 253 22.49 12.65 -11.32
N LYS A 254 23.35 13.54 -10.81
CA LYS A 254 24.55 14.05 -11.50
C LYS A 254 24.25 14.78 -12.81
N LEU A 255 23.09 15.41 -12.90
CA LEU A 255 22.62 16.21 -14.03
C LEU A 255 22.67 17.70 -13.67
N THR A 256 23.91 18.22 -13.48
CA THR A 256 24.14 19.61 -13.09
C THR A 256 23.56 20.57 -14.13
N GLY A 257 22.84 21.61 -13.67
CA GLY A 257 22.19 22.58 -14.53
C GLY A 257 20.88 22.14 -15.17
N LYS A 258 20.37 20.95 -14.80
CA LYS A 258 19.08 20.42 -15.26
C LYS A 258 18.08 20.31 -14.12
N TRP A 259 16.81 20.29 -14.47
CA TRP A 259 15.69 20.08 -13.57
C TRP A 259 15.08 18.69 -13.83
N VAL A 260 14.74 17.97 -12.80
CA VAL A 260 14.15 16.64 -12.92
C VAL A 260 12.83 16.56 -12.18
N ILE A 261 11.76 16.20 -12.90
CA ILE A 261 10.48 15.83 -12.29
C ILE A 261 10.45 14.33 -12.14
N ALA A 262 10.55 13.84 -10.91
CA ALA A 262 10.42 12.44 -10.59
C ALA A 262 8.96 11.99 -10.73
N LEU A 263 8.74 10.73 -11.17
CA LEU A 263 7.40 10.16 -11.26
C LEU A 263 6.97 9.58 -9.91
N GLU A 264 5.73 9.86 -9.52
CA GLU A 264 5.04 9.21 -8.42
C GLU A 264 4.30 7.97 -8.88
N ASN A 265 3.95 7.08 -7.95
CA ASN A 265 3.37 5.79 -8.32
C ASN A 265 1.87 5.84 -8.70
N THR A 266 1.32 6.99 -9.00
CA THR A 266 -0.05 7.14 -9.53
C THR A 266 -0.03 7.53 -11.00
N THR A 267 -1.14 7.37 -11.71
CA THR A 267 -1.25 7.77 -13.12
C THR A 267 -1.10 9.28 -13.26
N ILE A 268 -1.84 10.05 -12.47
CA ILE A 268 -1.76 11.52 -12.48
C ILE A 268 -0.63 11.98 -11.55
N GLN A 269 0.15 12.91 -12.06
CA GLN A 269 1.29 13.48 -11.35
C GLN A 269 0.89 14.83 -10.72
N PRO A 270 1.19 15.11 -9.44
CA PRO A 270 0.71 16.30 -8.73
C PRO A 270 1.04 17.64 -9.41
N VAL A 271 2.21 17.74 -10.03
CA VAL A 271 2.66 18.97 -10.70
C VAL A 271 1.83 19.33 -11.94
N LEU A 272 1.05 18.38 -12.51
CA LEU A 272 0.16 18.65 -13.66
C LEU A 272 -0.87 19.75 -13.36
N GLY A 273 -1.29 19.88 -12.09
CA GLY A 273 -2.23 20.90 -11.66
C GLY A 273 -1.70 22.34 -11.72
N GLN A 274 -0.37 22.52 -11.80
CA GLN A 274 0.29 23.81 -11.67
C GLN A 274 1.03 24.22 -12.95
N LEU A 275 1.59 23.27 -13.69
CA LEU A 275 2.37 23.52 -14.91
C LEU A 275 1.53 24.22 -15.96
N LYS A 276 1.93 25.43 -16.40
CA LYS A 276 1.27 26.14 -17.49
C LYS A 276 1.60 25.55 -18.87
N ASN A 277 2.83 25.03 -19.03
CA ASN A 277 3.28 24.43 -20.29
C ASN A 277 2.52 23.13 -20.60
N ARG A 278 1.57 23.19 -21.52
CA ARG A 278 0.73 22.04 -21.89
C ARG A 278 1.54 20.88 -22.51
N ALA A 279 2.54 21.19 -23.33
CA ALA A 279 3.39 20.16 -23.94
C ALA A 279 4.18 19.39 -22.86
N LEU A 280 4.63 20.09 -21.82
CA LEU A 280 5.27 19.44 -20.69
C LEU A 280 4.27 18.60 -19.86
N ARG A 281 3.02 19.08 -19.66
CA ARG A 281 1.98 18.26 -19.02
C ARG A 281 1.76 16.95 -19.78
N GLU A 282 1.60 17.04 -21.11
CA GLU A 282 1.44 15.85 -21.97
C GLU A 282 2.65 14.92 -21.87
N ARG A 283 3.88 15.46 -21.96
CA ARG A 283 5.13 14.67 -21.84
C ARG A 283 5.20 13.94 -20.50
N LEU A 284 4.89 14.62 -19.40
CA LEU A 284 4.92 14.06 -18.06
C LEU A 284 3.84 12.97 -17.88
N PHE A 285 2.63 13.23 -18.35
CA PHE A 285 1.55 12.24 -18.33
C PHE A 285 1.90 10.99 -19.14
N ARG A 286 2.42 11.15 -20.37
CA ARG A 286 2.85 10.04 -21.20
C ARG A 286 3.98 9.24 -20.57
N ALA A 287 4.95 9.91 -19.94
CA ALA A 287 6.01 9.24 -19.17
C ALA A 287 5.42 8.44 -17.99
N SER A 288 4.42 9.00 -17.32
CA SER A 288 3.73 8.32 -16.23
C SER A 288 3.03 7.03 -16.69
N VAL A 289 2.21 7.08 -17.74
CA VAL A 289 1.44 5.91 -18.21
C VAL A 289 2.30 4.88 -18.94
N ALA A 290 3.49 5.26 -19.39
CA ALA A 290 4.45 4.35 -20.03
C ALA A 290 5.25 3.49 -19.04
N ARG A 291 5.16 3.75 -17.73
CA ARG A 291 5.90 2.98 -16.73
C ARG A 291 5.58 1.49 -16.82
N GLY A 292 6.62 0.67 -16.84
CA GLY A 292 6.49 -0.79 -16.91
C GLY A 292 5.82 -1.32 -18.20
N ASN A 293 5.59 -0.47 -19.20
CA ASN A 293 5.01 -0.83 -20.49
C ASN A 293 6.04 -0.70 -21.61
N GLY A 294 6.91 -1.69 -21.71
CA GLY A 294 8.03 -1.73 -22.66
C GLY A 294 9.36 -1.27 -22.07
N GLY A 295 10.43 -1.47 -22.84
CA GLY A 295 11.81 -1.15 -22.45
C GLY A 295 12.40 -2.10 -21.42
N GLU A 296 13.51 -1.68 -20.79
CA GLU A 296 14.28 -2.51 -19.86
C GLU A 296 13.48 -2.89 -18.57
N ASN A 297 12.57 -2.02 -18.15
CA ASN A 297 11.77 -2.22 -16.93
C ASN A 297 10.34 -2.68 -17.25
N ASP A 298 10.13 -3.39 -18.35
CA ASP A 298 8.83 -3.92 -18.75
C ASP A 298 8.32 -4.94 -17.74
N THR A 299 7.12 -4.72 -17.22
CA THR A 299 6.45 -5.59 -16.25
C THR A 299 5.34 -6.44 -16.87
N THR A 300 4.99 -6.25 -18.14
CA THR A 300 3.87 -6.95 -18.78
C THR A 300 3.99 -8.47 -18.73
N ALA A 301 5.20 -9.00 -18.95
CA ALA A 301 5.45 -10.44 -18.84
C ALA A 301 5.27 -10.93 -17.39
N ILE A 302 5.71 -10.14 -16.41
CA ILE A 302 5.57 -10.45 -14.98
C ILE A 302 4.08 -10.47 -14.59
N VAL A 303 3.31 -9.45 -14.98
CA VAL A 303 1.85 -9.38 -14.76
C VAL A 303 1.14 -10.61 -15.32
N ALA A 304 1.40 -10.93 -16.59
CA ALA A 304 0.78 -12.09 -17.25
C ALA A 304 1.12 -13.42 -16.56
N GLN A 305 2.35 -13.57 -16.06
CA GLN A 305 2.78 -14.77 -15.31
C GLN A 305 2.12 -14.85 -13.94
N ILE A 306 2.12 -13.75 -13.16
CA ILE A 306 1.47 -13.68 -11.84
C ILE A 306 0.01 -14.10 -11.95
N VAL A 307 -0.74 -13.52 -12.89
CA VAL A 307 -2.16 -13.82 -13.07
C VAL A 307 -2.38 -15.32 -13.37
N ARG A 308 -1.58 -15.90 -14.27
CA ARG A 308 -1.68 -17.34 -14.59
C ARG A 308 -1.39 -18.24 -13.39
N LEU A 309 -0.39 -17.89 -12.60
CA LEU A 309 -0.04 -18.67 -11.40
C LEU A 309 -1.14 -18.56 -10.35
N ARG A 310 -1.73 -17.39 -10.15
CA ARG A 310 -2.85 -17.17 -9.22
C ARG A 310 -4.09 -17.98 -9.63
N VAL A 311 -4.43 -17.99 -10.91
CA VAL A 311 -5.56 -18.82 -11.41
C VAL A 311 -5.30 -20.30 -11.16
N LYS A 312 -4.07 -20.79 -11.42
CA LYS A 312 -3.69 -22.17 -11.13
C LYS A 312 -3.73 -22.48 -9.65
N GLN A 313 -3.25 -21.55 -8.81
CA GLN A 313 -3.29 -21.69 -7.35
C GLN A 313 -4.72 -21.79 -6.83
N ALA A 314 -5.62 -20.92 -7.28
CA ALA A 314 -7.03 -20.95 -6.88
C ALA A 314 -7.71 -22.25 -7.29
N ALA A 315 -7.51 -22.70 -8.54
CA ALA A 315 -8.06 -23.95 -9.03
C ALA A 315 -7.55 -25.17 -8.23
N LEU A 316 -6.25 -25.20 -7.91
CA LEU A 316 -5.63 -26.25 -7.10
C LEU A 316 -6.22 -26.32 -5.68
N LEU A 317 -6.57 -25.16 -5.12
CA LEU A 317 -7.19 -25.02 -3.81
C LEU A 317 -8.72 -25.18 -3.82
N GLY A 318 -9.32 -25.46 -5.00
CA GLY A 318 -10.75 -25.71 -5.13
C GLY A 318 -11.63 -24.46 -5.25
N TYR A 319 -11.04 -23.31 -5.53
CA TYR A 319 -11.77 -22.05 -5.74
C TYR A 319 -12.04 -21.81 -7.25
N PRO A 320 -13.18 -21.19 -7.60
CA PRO A 320 -13.53 -20.94 -9.01
C PRO A 320 -12.60 -19.93 -9.69
N ASP A 321 -12.07 -18.99 -8.94
CA ASP A 321 -11.11 -17.97 -9.38
C ASP A 321 -10.26 -17.49 -8.20
N PHE A 322 -9.27 -16.65 -8.47
CA PHE A 322 -8.38 -16.15 -7.42
C PHE A 322 -9.05 -15.14 -6.50
N ALA A 323 -10.02 -14.36 -7.00
CA ALA A 323 -10.76 -13.42 -6.16
C ALA A 323 -11.57 -14.17 -5.09
N ALA A 324 -12.20 -15.31 -5.43
CA ALA A 324 -12.89 -16.13 -4.45
C ALA A 324 -11.94 -16.69 -3.37
N LEU A 325 -10.72 -17.07 -3.74
CA LEU A 325 -9.69 -17.50 -2.80
C LEU A 325 -9.25 -16.34 -1.89
N ALA A 326 -8.96 -15.18 -2.46
CA ALA A 326 -8.48 -14.02 -1.71
C ALA A 326 -9.54 -13.50 -0.73
N LEU A 327 -10.77 -13.35 -1.21
CA LEU A 327 -11.88 -12.74 -0.47
C LEU A 327 -12.50 -13.65 0.62
N ALA A 328 -12.17 -14.94 0.66
CA ALA A 328 -12.78 -15.87 1.59
C ALA A 328 -12.61 -15.52 3.09
N GLU A 329 -11.62 -14.68 3.42
CA GLU A 329 -11.37 -14.19 4.79
C GLU A 329 -11.51 -12.66 4.93
N GLU A 330 -11.93 -11.99 3.85
CA GLU A 330 -12.24 -10.58 3.89
C GLU A 330 -13.66 -10.33 4.44
N THR A 331 -13.95 -9.11 4.89
CA THR A 331 -15.29 -8.76 5.39
C THR A 331 -16.36 -8.89 4.32
N ALA A 332 -16.02 -8.60 3.05
CA ALA A 332 -16.92 -8.78 1.91
C ALA A 332 -17.21 -10.25 1.60
N GLY A 333 -16.31 -11.17 1.91
CA GLY A 333 -16.46 -12.62 1.81
C GLY A 333 -16.54 -13.19 0.39
N THR A 334 -17.03 -12.45 -0.59
CA THR A 334 -17.27 -12.95 -1.96
C THR A 334 -17.03 -11.91 -3.05
N PRO A 335 -16.59 -12.33 -4.26
CA PRO A 335 -16.49 -11.43 -5.41
C PRO A 335 -17.82 -10.76 -5.78
N GLN A 336 -18.95 -11.44 -5.55
CA GLN A 336 -20.28 -10.91 -5.83
C GLN A 336 -20.63 -9.72 -4.95
N ALA A 337 -20.27 -9.77 -3.64
CA ALA A 337 -20.47 -8.64 -2.74
C ALA A 337 -19.64 -7.42 -3.15
N VAL A 338 -18.38 -7.65 -3.54
CA VAL A 338 -17.48 -6.60 -4.05
C VAL A 338 -18.02 -6.00 -5.35
N ASN A 339 -18.36 -6.83 -6.33
CA ASN A 339 -18.87 -6.38 -7.63
C ASN A 339 -20.19 -5.59 -7.47
N LYS A 340 -21.03 -5.97 -6.49
CA LYS A 340 -22.27 -5.27 -6.20
C LYS A 340 -22.02 -3.83 -5.75
N ILE A 341 -21.14 -3.61 -4.79
CA ILE A 341 -20.88 -2.24 -4.28
C ILE A 341 -20.20 -1.37 -5.33
N LEU A 342 -19.18 -1.90 -6.05
CA LEU A 342 -18.50 -1.19 -7.12
C LEU A 342 -19.48 -0.83 -8.25
N GLY A 343 -20.32 -1.78 -8.68
CA GLY A 343 -21.31 -1.59 -9.72
C GLY A 343 -22.43 -0.60 -9.33
N GLN A 344 -22.76 -0.48 -8.04
CA GLN A 344 -23.73 0.52 -7.56
C GLN A 344 -23.16 1.95 -7.65
N LEU A 345 -21.86 2.13 -7.38
CA LEU A 345 -21.22 3.44 -7.35
C LEU A 345 -20.81 3.95 -8.74
N ALA A 346 -20.43 3.05 -9.64
CA ALA A 346 -19.83 3.39 -10.93
C ALA A 346 -20.70 4.32 -11.82
N PRO A 347 -22.02 4.12 -12.00
CA PRO A 347 -22.83 5.01 -12.82
C PRO A 347 -22.89 6.43 -12.28
N ALA A 348 -23.01 6.59 -10.97
CA ALA A 348 -23.08 7.90 -10.32
C ALA A 348 -21.73 8.65 -10.41
N ALA A 349 -20.62 7.94 -10.19
CA ALA A 349 -19.28 8.48 -10.32
C ALA A 349 -18.99 8.92 -11.76
N LEU A 350 -19.33 8.09 -12.76
CA LEU A 350 -19.16 8.39 -14.17
C LEU A 350 -20.01 9.60 -14.61
N ALA A 351 -21.27 9.67 -14.17
CA ALA A 351 -22.14 10.79 -14.47
C ALA A 351 -21.59 12.11 -13.90
N LYS A 352 -21.12 12.09 -12.65
CA LYS A 352 -20.50 13.25 -12.00
C LYS A 352 -19.19 13.65 -12.68
N ALA A 353 -18.32 12.70 -13.01
CA ALA A 353 -17.07 12.97 -13.74
C ALA A 353 -17.32 13.59 -15.12
N LYS A 354 -18.34 13.12 -15.86
CA LYS A 354 -18.75 13.71 -17.12
C LYS A 354 -19.25 15.15 -16.98
N ALA A 355 -20.02 15.44 -15.93
CA ALA A 355 -20.47 16.81 -15.63
C ALA A 355 -19.27 17.73 -15.30
N GLU A 356 -18.32 17.26 -14.48
CA GLU A 356 -17.07 17.97 -14.19
C GLU A 356 -16.24 18.22 -15.45
N ALA A 357 -16.12 17.21 -16.33
CA ALA A 357 -15.43 17.36 -17.62
C ALA A 357 -16.07 18.41 -18.53
N GLN A 358 -17.41 18.50 -18.56
CA GLN A 358 -18.13 19.52 -19.32
C GLN A 358 -17.86 20.93 -18.76
N ASP A 359 -17.79 21.08 -17.43
CA ASP A 359 -17.44 22.36 -16.81
C ASP A 359 -16.02 22.79 -17.16
N ILE A 360 -15.07 21.85 -17.13
CA ILE A 360 -13.69 22.09 -17.54
C ILE A 360 -13.63 22.45 -19.04
N GLN A 361 -14.34 21.72 -19.91
CA GLN A 361 -14.36 22.01 -21.36
C GLN A 361 -14.90 23.40 -21.65
N ARG A 362 -16.00 23.83 -20.96
CA ARG A 362 -16.53 25.20 -21.12
C ARG A 362 -15.50 26.28 -20.78
N ARG A 363 -14.62 26.05 -19.81
CA ARG A 363 -13.52 26.97 -19.47
C ARG A 363 -12.45 27.00 -20.56
N ILE A 364 -12.03 25.82 -21.02
CA ILE A 364 -11.10 25.72 -22.17
C ILE A 364 -11.62 26.49 -23.37
N ASP A 365 -12.91 26.34 -23.69
CA ASP A 365 -13.56 27.03 -24.83
C ASP A 365 -13.64 28.54 -24.60
N ALA A 366 -13.88 28.99 -23.37
CA ALA A 366 -13.93 30.42 -23.04
C ALA A 366 -12.51 31.04 -23.09
N GLU A 367 -11.50 30.37 -22.61
CA GLU A 367 -10.09 30.80 -22.68
C GLU A 367 -9.64 30.91 -24.15
N ALA A 368 -9.95 29.90 -24.98
CA ALA A 368 -9.62 29.91 -26.39
C ALA A 368 -10.30 31.07 -27.15
N ARG A 369 -11.58 31.36 -26.85
CA ARG A 369 -12.28 32.53 -27.43
C ARG A 369 -11.62 33.82 -27.02
N ALA A 370 -11.28 33.99 -25.75
CA ALA A 370 -10.62 35.22 -25.27
C ALA A 370 -9.22 35.42 -25.89
N ALA A 371 -8.51 34.33 -26.13
CA ALA A 371 -7.20 34.35 -26.77
C ALA A 371 -7.23 34.31 -28.30
N HIS A 372 -8.42 34.32 -28.92
CA HIS A 372 -8.62 34.17 -30.37
C HIS A 372 -7.93 32.94 -30.98
N THR A 373 -7.89 31.82 -30.20
CA THR A 373 -7.32 30.55 -30.64
C THR A 373 -8.39 29.47 -30.83
N ARG A 374 -8.03 28.35 -31.44
CA ARG A 374 -8.93 27.19 -31.54
C ARG A 374 -9.02 26.48 -30.18
N PRO A 375 -10.23 26.14 -29.71
CA PRO A 375 -10.38 25.39 -28.49
C PRO A 375 -9.78 23.97 -28.63
N ILE A 376 -9.13 23.52 -27.58
CA ILE A 376 -8.61 22.15 -27.48
C ILE A 376 -9.66 21.25 -26.81
N LYS A 377 -9.68 19.96 -27.16
CA LYS A 377 -10.47 18.98 -26.47
C LYS A 377 -9.72 18.57 -25.17
N LEU A 378 -10.46 18.53 -24.09
CA LEU A 378 -9.96 18.07 -22.78
C LEU A 378 -9.25 16.71 -22.89
N GLN A 379 -8.02 16.65 -22.43
CA GLN A 379 -7.20 15.43 -22.32
C GLN A 379 -6.89 15.13 -20.85
N PRO A 380 -6.48 13.90 -20.50
CA PRO A 380 -6.13 13.56 -19.11
C PRO A 380 -5.10 14.50 -18.47
N TRP A 381 -4.08 14.90 -19.22
CA TRP A 381 -3.03 15.83 -18.75
C TRP A 381 -3.48 17.28 -18.59
N ASP A 382 -4.69 17.61 -19.06
CA ASP A 382 -5.28 18.95 -18.92
C ASP A 382 -6.19 19.02 -17.69
N TRP A 383 -6.74 17.87 -17.24
CA TRP A 383 -7.76 17.83 -16.18
C TRP A 383 -7.31 18.55 -14.91
N ALA A 384 -6.20 18.13 -14.30
CA ALA A 384 -5.72 18.69 -13.03
C ALA A 384 -5.50 20.21 -13.11
N TYR A 385 -4.94 20.68 -14.24
CA TYR A 385 -4.69 22.11 -14.47
C TYR A 385 -5.97 22.93 -14.52
N TYR A 386 -6.93 22.54 -15.37
CA TYR A 386 -8.17 23.27 -15.51
C TYR A 386 -9.14 23.07 -14.33
N ALA A 387 -9.12 21.90 -13.69
CA ALA A 387 -9.85 21.67 -12.44
C ALA A 387 -9.33 22.58 -11.32
N GLY A 388 -8.01 22.79 -11.22
CA GLY A 388 -7.42 23.75 -10.29
C GLY A 388 -7.87 25.19 -10.54
N GLN A 389 -7.93 25.61 -11.80
CA GLN A 389 -8.46 26.93 -12.17
C GLN A 389 -9.97 27.05 -11.88
N ALA A 390 -10.74 25.99 -12.18
CA ALA A 390 -12.16 25.96 -11.90
C ALA A 390 -12.45 26.04 -10.39
N ARG A 391 -11.67 25.29 -9.60
CA ARG A 391 -11.72 25.34 -8.12
C ARG A 391 -11.41 26.75 -7.61
N LYS A 392 -10.32 27.36 -8.12
CA LYS A 392 -9.96 28.73 -7.78
C LYS A 392 -11.09 29.72 -8.08
N ALA A 393 -11.71 29.64 -9.27
CA ALA A 393 -12.79 30.53 -9.65
C ALA A 393 -14.08 30.29 -8.86
N SER A 394 -14.39 29.04 -8.49
CA SER A 394 -15.60 28.67 -7.75
C SER A 394 -15.50 28.99 -6.26
N PHE A 395 -14.31 28.85 -5.67
CA PHE A 395 -14.11 29.01 -4.25
C PHE A 395 -13.23 30.21 -3.88
N ASP A 396 -12.65 30.91 -4.85
CA ASP A 396 -11.85 32.12 -4.67
C ASP A 396 -10.74 31.95 -3.63
N PHE A 397 -9.93 30.90 -3.76
CA PHE A 397 -8.69 30.70 -3.02
C PHE A 397 -7.69 29.81 -3.78
N THR A 398 -6.43 29.83 -3.37
CA THR A 398 -5.35 29.00 -3.88
C THR A 398 -4.67 28.24 -2.76
N ASP A 399 -4.00 27.12 -3.07
CA ASP A 399 -3.19 26.38 -2.08
C ASP A 399 -2.10 27.25 -1.46
N ALA A 400 -1.52 28.20 -2.20
CA ALA A 400 -0.56 29.14 -1.68
C ALA A 400 -1.11 30.05 -0.55
N GLN A 401 -2.41 30.34 -0.56
CA GLN A 401 -3.07 31.10 0.51
C GLN A 401 -3.37 30.24 1.75
N VAL A 402 -3.47 28.92 1.58
CA VAL A 402 -3.89 27.97 2.62
C VAL A 402 -2.68 27.33 3.31
N LYS A 403 -1.66 26.91 2.56
CA LYS A 403 -0.44 26.27 3.09
C LYS A 403 0.21 26.99 4.29
N PRO A 404 0.29 28.35 4.35
CA PRO A 404 0.87 29.03 5.50
C PRO A 404 0.20 28.75 6.85
N TYR A 405 -1.01 28.18 6.85
CA TYR A 405 -1.76 27.83 8.05
C TYR A 405 -1.57 26.37 8.49
N PHE A 406 -0.88 25.56 7.68
CA PHE A 406 -0.67 24.14 7.92
C PHE A 406 0.83 23.82 8.04
N GLU A 407 1.46 24.37 9.08
CA GLU A 407 2.84 24.03 9.43
C GLU A 407 2.84 22.63 10.09
N MET A 408 3.70 21.73 9.57
CA MET A 408 3.70 20.29 9.85
C MET A 408 3.74 19.96 11.35
N ASN A 409 4.61 20.62 12.13
CA ASN A 409 4.70 20.32 13.57
C ASN A 409 3.44 20.77 14.31
N ARG A 410 2.86 21.90 13.91
CA ARG A 410 1.62 22.37 14.49
C ARG A 410 0.45 21.45 14.12
N VAL A 411 0.35 21.00 12.89
CA VAL A 411 -0.64 20.01 12.49
C VAL A 411 -0.50 18.75 13.33
N LEU A 412 0.73 18.29 13.55
CA LEU A 412 0.99 17.11 14.39
C LEU A 412 0.59 17.34 15.85
N GLN A 413 1.07 18.40 16.47
CA GLN A 413 0.89 18.64 17.92
C GLN A 413 -0.53 19.12 18.24
N ASP A 414 -0.95 20.21 17.59
CA ASP A 414 -2.21 20.90 17.89
C ASP A 414 -3.41 20.33 17.12
N GLY A 415 -3.16 19.50 16.09
CA GLY A 415 -4.17 18.80 15.33
C GLY A 415 -4.28 17.33 15.73
N VAL A 416 -3.31 16.52 15.31
CA VAL A 416 -3.34 15.06 15.43
C VAL A 416 -3.27 14.62 16.90
N PHE A 417 -2.27 15.07 17.65
CA PHE A 417 -2.07 14.70 19.05
C PHE A 417 -3.17 15.30 19.95
N HIS A 418 -3.58 16.54 19.68
CA HIS A 418 -4.73 17.14 20.37
C HIS A 418 -6.01 16.32 20.20
N THR A 419 -6.31 15.89 18.98
CA THR A 419 -7.49 15.07 18.68
C THR A 419 -7.42 13.73 19.42
N ALA A 420 -6.27 13.07 19.40
CA ALA A 420 -6.07 11.82 20.11
C ALA A 420 -6.19 11.99 21.64
N HIS A 421 -5.70 13.09 22.18
CA HIS A 421 -5.87 13.44 23.59
C HIS A 421 -7.35 13.65 23.93
N ALA A 422 -8.06 14.43 23.13
CA ALA A 422 -9.49 14.72 23.37
C ALA A 422 -10.36 13.47 23.32
N LEU A 423 -10.09 12.55 22.36
CA LEU A 423 -10.86 11.31 22.19
C LEU A 423 -10.46 10.21 23.18
N TYR A 424 -9.17 10.06 23.46
CA TYR A 424 -8.65 8.87 24.13
C TYR A 424 -7.87 9.17 25.40
N GLY A 425 -7.59 10.45 25.71
CA GLY A 425 -6.81 10.87 26.88
C GLY A 425 -5.33 10.57 26.82
N ILE A 426 -4.82 10.10 25.67
CA ILE A 426 -3.40 9.79 25.53
C ILE A 426 -2.52 11.04 25.35
N SER A 427 -1.26 10.93 25.71
CA SER A 427 -0.25 11.99 25.56
C SER A 427 1.03 11.45 24.91
N PHE A 428 1.86 12.33 24.36
CA PHE A 428 3.03 11.99 23.54
C PHE A 428 4.26 12.72 24.08
N VAL A 429 5.29 11.96 24.45
CA VAL A 429 6.58 12.47 24.96
C VAL A 429 7.67 12.10 23.97
N GLU A 430 8.32 13.08 23.36
CA GLU A 430 9.42 12.82 22.42
C GLU A 430 10.65 12.24 23.14
N ARG A 431 11.20 11.14 22.63
CA ARG A 431 12.34 10.40 23.17
C ARG A 431 13.53 10.55 22.24
N LYS A 432 14.47 11.41 22.61
CA LYS A 432 15.73 11.66 21.86
C LYS A 432 16.89 10.79 22.35
N ASP A 433 16.68 10.06 23.42
CA ASP A 433 17.63 9.15 24.06
C ASP A 433 17.57 7.71 23.49
N LEU A 434 16.58 7.42 22.66
CA LEU A 434 16.41 6.12 22.03
C LEU A 434 16.84 6.14 20.56
N PRO A 435 17.43 5.02 20.04
CA PRO A 435 17.92 4.99 18.67
C PRO A 435 16.79 4.97 17.64
N VAL A 436 17.02 5.65 16.51
CA VAL A 436 16.16 5.66 15.34
C VAL A 436 16.95 5.27 14.10
N TYR A 437 16.28 4.75 13.07
CA TYR A 437 16.95 4.24 11.85
C TYR A 437 17.36 5.35 10.86
N HIS A 438 16.89 6.57 11.02
CA HIS A 438 17.25 7.72 10.18
C HIS A 438 17.13 9.03 10.98
N PRO A 439 18.02 10.04 10.78
CA PRO A 439 18.01 11.29 11.54
C PRO A 439 16.70 12.09 11.45
N ASP A 440 15.92 11.91 10.40
CA ASP A 440 14.63 12.59 10.22
C ASP A 440 13.47 11.90 10.96
N VAL A 441 13.69 10.71 11.52
CA VAL A 441 12.67 9.99 12.28
C VAL A 441 12.57 10.56 13.69
N ARG A 442 11.34 10.83 14.12
CA ARG A 442 11.03 11.25 15.49
C ARG A 442 10.38 10.10 16.24
N LEU A 443 10.81 9.84 17.46
CA LEU A 443 10.28 8.80 18.31
C LEU A 443 9.53 9.41 19.49
N PHE A 444 8.31 8.92 19.72
CA PHE A 444 7.45 9.33 20.82
C PHE A 444 7.09 8.15 21.71
N GLU A 445 7.15 8.36 23.02
CA GLU A 445 6.52 7.50 24.01
C GLU A 445 5.07 7.93 24.17
N VAL A 446 4.14 7.00 23.96
CA VAL A 446 2.71 7.26 24.08
C VAL A 446 2.24 6.80 25.45
N ARG A 447 1.56 7.68 26.19
CA ARG A 447 1.10 7.44 27.56
C ARG A 447 -0.40 7.53 27.67
N GLU A 448 -0.96 6.69 28.52
CA GLU A 448 -2.35 6.75 28.95
C GLU A 448 -2.61 7.96 29.87
N ALA A 449 -3.89 8.24 30.16
CA ALA A 449 -4.28 9.32 31.03
C ALA A 449 -3.77 9.20 32.49
N ASP A 450 -3.52 7.96 32.95
CA ASP A 450 -2.94 7.67 34.27
C ASP A 450 -1.39 7.77 34.28
N GLY A 451 -0.78 8.10 33.15
CA GLY A 451 0.67 8.20 32.97
C GLY A 451 1.37 6.88 32.64
N SER A 452 0.66 5.75 32.64
CA SER A 452 1.23 4.47 32.22
C SER A 452 1.59 4.50 30.73
N VAL A 453 2.68 3.82 30.35
CA VAL A 453 3.14 3.82 28.96
C VAL A 453 2.33 2.81 28.14
N LEU A 454 1.74 3.27 27.03
CA LEU A 454 1.01 2.45 26.08
C LEU A 454 1.98 1.74 25.11
N GLY A 455 2.90 2.49 24.49
CA GLY A 455 3.82 1.99 23.49
C GLY A 455 4.74 3.07 22.93
N LEU A 456 5.43 2.77 21.83
CA LEU A 456 6.29 3.71 21.11
C LEU A 456 5.74 3.98 19.71
N LEU A 457 5.94 5.22 19.24
CA LEU A 457 5.52 5.68 17.91
C LEU A 457 6.71 6.38 17.21
N LEU A 458 7.15 5.81 16.08
CA LEU A 458 8.16 6.39 15.21
C LEU A 458 7.48 7.09 14.04
N LEU A 459 7.79 8.37 13.83
CA LEU A 459 7.25 9.20 12.75
C LEU A 459 8.34 9.47 11.71
N ASP A 460 8.18 8.94 10.51
CA ASP A 460 9.08 9.11 9.36
C ASP A 460 8.35 9.84 8.24
N TYR A 461 8.34 11.17 8.29
CA TYR A 461 7.44 11.97 7.46
C TYR A 461 8.07 12.53 6.18
N TYR A 462 9.39 12.62 6.08
CA TYR A 462 10.03 13.20 4.90
C TYR A 462 10.30 12.19 3.79
N LYS A 463 10.11 12.64 2.54
CA LYS A 463 10.42 11.90 1.33
C LYS A 463 11.94 11.75 1.15
N ARG A 464 12.36 10.59 0.68
CA ARG A 464 13.74 10.27 0.26
C ARG A 464 13.72 9.44 -1.02
N ASP A 465 14.79 9.50 -1.83
CA ASP A 465 14.89 8.75 -3.09
C ASP A 465 14.92 7.21 -2.89
N ASN A 466 15.33 6.77 -1.70
CA ASN A 466 15.40 5.38 -1.29
C ASN A 466 14.25 4.97 -0.36
N LYS A 467 13.16 5.73 -0.35
CA LYS A 467 11.93 5.45 0.39
C LYS A 467 10.80 5.15 -0.58
N GLN A 468 10.02 4.13 -0.28
CA GLN A 468 8.83 3.78 -1.05
C GLN A 468 7.85 4.96 -1.11
N GLY A 469 7.21 5.14 -2.27
CA GLY A 469 6.17 6.16 -2.43
C GLY A 469 4.86 5.77 -1.77
N GLY A 470 4.01 6.76 -1.49
CA GLY A 470 2.77 6.60 -0.74
C GLY A 470 2.95 6.93 0.74
N ALA A 471 2.04 6.46 1.56
CA ALA A 471 2.10 6.57 3.01
C ALA A 471 1.70 5.22 3.60
N TRP A 472 2.16 4.90 4.80
CA TRP A 472 1.84 3.63 5.45
C TRP A 472 2.17 3.64 6.94
N MET A 473 1.55 2.74 7.66
CA MET A 473 1.88 2.33 9.02
C MET A 473 2.38 0.89 9.04
N ASP A 474 3.29 0.55 9.94
CA ASP A 474 3.68 -0.82 10.25
C ASP A 474 3.99 -0.96 11.75
N SER A 475 3.97 -2.20 12.26
CA SER A 475 4.37 -2.53 13.63
C SER A 475 5.72 -3.23 13.62
N VAL A 476 6.73 -2.63 14.25
CA VAL A 476 8.05 -3.26 14.44
C VAL A 476 8.00 -4.27 15.59
N VAL A 477 7.14 -3.99 16.60
CA VAL A 477 6.80 -4.91 17.67
C VAL A 477 5.28 -4.91 17.80
N GLU A 478 4.66 -6.07 17.62
CA GLU A 478 3.22 -6.24 17.80
C GLU A 478 2.89 -6.40 19.27
N GLN A 479 1.77 -5.79 19.70
CA GLN A 479 1.25 -5.94 21.04
C GLN A 479 0.79 -7.39 21.30
N SER A 480 1.11 -7.93 22.47
CA SER A 480 0.62 -9.25 22.92
C SER A 480 0.78 -9.40 24.41
N THR A 481 -0.29 -9.77 25.11
CA THR A 481 -0.17 -10.10 26.54
C THR A 481 0.40 -11.50 26.78
N LEU A 482 0.27 -12.43 25.81
CA LEU A 482 0.91 -13.76 25.86
C LEU A 482 2.44 -13.63 25.88
N LEU A 483 2.99 -12.64 25.21
CA LEU A 483 4.43 -12.42 25.05
C LEU A 483 4.96 -11.25 25.87
N ASP A 484 4.13 -10.67 26.72
CA ASP A 484 4.44 -9.45 27.51
C ASP A 484 5.04 -8.33 26.65
N ARG A 485 4.33 -8.00 25.54
CA ARG A 485 4.79 -6.99 24.57
C ARG A 485 3.87 -5.82 24.49
N LYS A 486 4.46 -4.62 24.52
CA LYS A 486 3.80 -3.36 24.15
C LYS A 486 4.13 -3.03 22.69
N PRO A 487 3.25 -2.29 21.99
CA PRO A 487 3.45 -2.01 20.56
C PRO A 487 4.58 -1.01 20.32
N VAL A 488 5.35 -1.25 19.25
CA VAL A 488 6.25 -0.26 18.66
C VAL A 488 5.83 -0.07 17.21
N VAL A 489 5.28 1.10 16.92
CA VAL A 489 4.61 1.42 15.66
C VAL A 489 5.44 2.43 14.86
N THR A 490 5.54 2.24 13.55
CA THR A 490 6.08 3.23 12.60
C THR A 490 4.95 3.84 11.79
N ASN A 491 5.10 5.13 11.46
CA ASN A 491 4.13 5.89 10.68
C ASN A 491 4.91 6.71 9.65
N CYS A 492 4.72 6.41 8.36
CA CYS A 492 5.53 6.90 7.27
C CYS A 492 4.72 7.75 6.29
N LEU A 493 5.23 8.95 5.97
CA LEU A 493 4.71 9.84 4.94
C LEU A 493 5.79 10.15 3.89
N ASN A 494 5.43 10.89 2.85
CA ASN A 494 6.34 11.36 1.82
C ASN A 494 6.22 12.87 1.58
N ILE A 495 6.23 13.65 2.67
CA ILE A 495 6.21 15.11 2.63
C ILE A 495 7.55 15.61 2.09
N SER A 496 7.53 16.61 1.22
CA SER A 496 8.75 17.23 0.70
C SER A 496 9.51 17.91 1.84
N LYS A 497 10.79 17.53 2.02
CA LYS A 497 11.65 18.15 3.04
C LYS A 497 11.95 19.59 2.65
N PRO A 498 11.67 20.58 3.52
CA PRO A 498 11.98 21.97 3.24
C PRO A 498 13.49 22.23 3.28
N ALA A 499 13.92 23.38 2.78
CA ALA A 499 15.28 23.85 2.97
C ALA A 499 15.61 23.99 4.48
N ALA A 500 16.89 23.90 4.81
CA ALA A 500 17.33 24.00 6.20
C ALA A 500 16.87 25.34 6.84
N GLY A 501 16.18 25.27 7.97
CA GLY A 501 15.64 26.42 8.68
C GLY A 501 14.24 26.88 8.23
N GLU A 502 13.71 26.33 7.13
CA GLU A 502 12.36 26.65 6.68
C GLU A 502 11.33 25.63 7.22
N PRO A 503 10.08 26.07 7.51
CA PRO A 503 9.04 25.16 7.96
C PRO A 503 8.51 24.30 6.81
N ALA A 504 8.12 23.06 7.12
CA ALA A 504 7.33 22.24 6.21
C ALA A 504 5.87 22.71 6.21
N LEU A 505 5.41 23.27 5.10
CA LEU A 505 4.04 23.75 4.92
C LEU A 505 3.24 22.75 4.08
N LEU A 506 2.20 22.21 4.66
CA LEU A 506 1.41 21.14 4.08
C LEU A 506 0.28 21.64 3.17
N THR A 507 -0.07 20.87 2.17
CA THR A 507 -1.37 20.95 1.53
C THR A 507 -2.44 20.37 2.46
N PHE A 508 -3.70 20.66 2.20
CA PHE A 508 -4.79 20.05 2.98
C PHE A 508 -4.87 18.53 2.79
N ASP A 509 -4.49 18.03 1.62
CA ASP A 509 -4.43 16.60 1.34
C ASP A 509 -3.32 15.92 2.17
N GLU A 510 -2.14 16.55 2.30
CA GLU A 510 -1.06 16.06 3.18
C GLU A 510 -1.48 16.09 4.66
N VAL A 511 -2.26 17.10 5.10
CA VAL A 511 -2.87 17.13 6.43
C VAL A 511 -3.83 15.94 6.61
N THR A 512 -4.72 15.69 5.65
CA THR A 512 -5.65 14.56 5.68
C THR A 512 -4.91 13.22 5.74
N THR A 513 -3.84 13.06 4.94
CA THR A 513 -2.99 11.86 4.94
C THR A 513 -2.30 11.66 6.30
N MET A 514 -1.85 12.73 6.96
CA MET A 514 -1.26 12.63 8.29
C MET A 514 -2.27 12.10 9.33
N PHE A 515 -3.53 12.55 9.28
CA PHE A 515 -4.59 12.02 10.13
C PHE A 515 -4.92 10.57 9.77
N HIS A 516 -4.94 10.22 8.48
CA HIS A 516 -5.17 8.87 7.98
C HIS A 516 -4.16 7.88 8.56
N GLU A 517 -2.87 8.11 8.31
CA GLU A 517 -1.81 7.22 8.79
C GLU A 517 -1.75 7.14 10.31
N PHE A 518 -2.05 8.24 10.98
CA PHE A 518 -2.14 8.23 12.43
C PHE A 518 -3.34 7.39 12.93
N GLY A 519 -4.43 7.29 12.18
CA GLY A 519 -5.54 6.38 12.47
C GLY A 519 -5.10 4.91 12.47
N HIS A 520 -4.29 4.49 11.50
CA HIS A 520 -3.63 3.18 11.53
C HIS A 520 -2.69 3.06 12.74
N GLY A 521 -1.92 4.12 13.04
CA GLY A 521 -1.05 4.17 14.21
C GLY A 521 -1.81 3.93 15.51
N LEU A 522 -2.99 4.54 15.68
CA LEU A 522 -3.87 4.32 16.83
C LEU A 522 -4.36 2.87 16.89
N HIS A 523 -4.70 2.26 15.75
CA HIS A 523 -5.13 0.87 15.69
C HIS A 523 -4.04 -0.09 16.18
N GLY A 524 -2.78 0.17 15.80
CA GLY A 524 -1.64 -0.60 16.30
C GLY A 524 -1.34 -0.36 17.79
N LEU A 525 -1.36 0.91 18.21
CA LEU A 525 -1.06 1.32 19.60
C LEU A 525 -2.12 0.84 20.60
N PHE A 526 -3.40 0.90 20.25
CA PHE A 526 -4.47 0.51 21.15
C PHE A 526 -4.77 -0.98 21.18
N SER A 527 -4.10 -1.78 20.37
CA SER A 527 -4.25 -3.24 20.43
C SER A 527 -4.13 -3.74 21.86
N ALA A 528 -5.11 -4.53 22.31
CA ALA A 528 -5.16 -5.09 23.66
C ALA A 528 -5.61 -6.54 23.59
N VAL A 529 -4.81 -7.38 22.95
CA VAL A 529 -5.10 -8.78 22.66
C VAL A 529 -4.07 -9.71 23.31
N LYS A 530 -4.46 -10.96 23.48
CA LYS A 530 -3.58 -11.99 24.04
C LYS A 530 -2.58 -12.47 22.99
N TYR A 531 -3.03 -12.71 21.79
CA TYR A 531 -2.27 -13.42 20.77
C TYR A 531 -1.73 -12.50 19.66
N PRO A 532 -0.44 -12.58 19.29
CA PRO A 532 0.14 -11.75 18.24
C PRO A 532 -0.60 -11.82 16.90
N LEU A 533 -1.05 -13.02 16.50
CA LEU A 533 -1.77 -13.21 15.23
C LEU A 533 -3.06 -12.39 15.13
N LEU A 534 -3.66 -12.01 16.26
CA LEU A 534 -4.89 -11.23 16.33
C LEU A 534 -4.63 -9.74 16.60
N SER A 535 -3.37 -9.31 16.71
CA SER A 535 -2.98 -7.97 17.15
C SER A 535 -3.26 -6.88 16.11
N GLY A 536 -3.74 -5.74 16.57
CA GLY A 536 -3.78 -4.46 15.86
C GLY A 536 -4.30 -4.58 14.43
N ILE A 537 -3.43 -4.26 13.48
CA ILE A 537 -3.74 -4.22 12.06
C ILE A 537 -3.75 -5.61 11.37
N ASN A 538 -3.59 -6.71 12.11
CA ASN A 538 -3.72 -8.08 11.56
C ASN A 538 -5.20 -8.45 11.30
N VAL A 539 -5.95 -7.50 10.76
CA VAL A 539 -7.35 -7.59 10.33
C VAL A 539 -7.45 -7.68 8.81
N PRO A 540 -8.58 -8.08 8.24
CA PRO A 540 -8.78 -8.01 6.79
C PRO A 540 -8.54 -6.59 6.24
N PRO A 541 -7.89 -6.44 5.07
CA PRO A 541 -7.67 -5.14 4.42
C PRO A 541 -8.93 -4.27 4.32
N ASP A 542 -10.09 -4.84 4.02
CA ASP A 542 -11.36 -4.13 3.89
C ASP A 542 -12.01 -3.71 5.22
N PHE A 543 -11.34 -4.02 6.34
CA PHE A 543 -11.63 -3.46 7.66
C PHE A 543 -10.47 -2.61 8.19
N GLY A 544 -9.26 -2.90 7.72
CA GLY A 544 -8.04 -2.23 8.17
C GLY A 544 -8.02 -0.74 7.90
N GLU A 545 -8.72 -0.28 6.85
CA GLU A 545 -8.84 1.14 6.50
C GLU A 545 -9.95 1.88 7.28
N LEU A 546 -10.78 1.18 8.06
CA LEU A 546 -11.79 1.85 8.90
C LEU A 546 -11.18 2.85 9.89
N PRO A 547 -10.16 2.50 10.68
CA PRO A 547 -9.57 3.44 11.64
C PRO A 547 -8.91 4.64 10.98
N SER A 548 -8.21 4.44 9.86
CA SER A 548 -7.50 5.48 9.13
C SER A 548 -8.46 6.47 8.47
N GLN A 549 -9.41 5.98 7.70
CA GLN A 549 -10.40 6.80 7.00
C GLN A 549 -11.39 7.48 7.96
N PHE A 550 -11.72 6.84 9.09
CA PHE A 550 -12.46 7.49 10.17
C PHE A 550 -11.66 8.68 10.73
N ASN A 551 -10.37 8.50 10.96
CA ASN A 551 -9.55 9.54 11.56
C ASN A 551 -9.37 10.79 10.66
N GLU A 552 -9.51 10.64 9.33
CA GLU A 552 -9.52 11.75 8.37
C GLU A 552 -10.62 12.79 8.63
N MET A 553 -11.77 12.37 9.22
CA MET A 553 -12.87 13.30 9.47
C MET A 553 -12.45 14.45 10.39
N TRP A 554 -11.56 14.16 11.36
CA TRP A 554 -11.11 15.16 12.32
C TRP A 554 -10.28 16.28 11.69
N ALA A 555 -9.56 16.01 10.60
CA ALA A 555 -8.88 17.04 9.83
C ALA A 555 -9.83 18.11 9.25
N ARG A 556 -11.13 17.79 9.15
CA ARG A 556 -12.15 18.65 8.57
C ARG A 556 -13.09 19.28 9.62
N GLU A 557 -13.03 18.78 10.85
CA GLU A 557 -13.85 19.30 11.93
C GLU A 557 -13.36 20.69 12.36
N ARG A 558 -14.32 21.65 12.41
CA ARG A 558 -14.02 23.05 12.74
C ARG A 558 -13.36 23.20 14.11
N VAL A 559 -13.79 22.39 15.07
CA VAL A 559 -13.25 22.39 16.43
C VAL A 559 -11.79 22.00 16.42
N VAL A 560 -11.38 21.03 15.62
CA VAL A 560 -9.99 20.59 15.48
C VAL A 560 -9.17 21.60 14.67
N LEU A 561 -9.70 22.07 13.54
CA LEU A 561 -9.05 23.07 12.69
C LEU A 561 -8.73 24.37 13.45
N ALA A 562 -9.58 24.78 14.39
CA ALA A 562 -9.35 25.96 15.22
C ALA A 562 -8.06 25.89 16.05
N HIS A 563 -7.62 24.69 16.42
CA HIS A 563 -6.37 24.48 17.17
C HIS A 563 -5.13 24.64 16.28
N PHE A 564 -5.09 23.99 15.12
CA PHE A 564 -3.86 23.91 14.32
C PHE A 564 -3.81 24.84 13.10
N ALA A 565 -4.96 25.25 12.54
CA ALA A 565 -4.99 26.08 11.34
C ALA A 565 -4.60 27.55 11.64
N ARG A 566 -3.30 27.77 11.91
CA ARG A 566 -2.72 29.07 12.31
C ARG A 566 -1.52 29.40 11.41
N HIS A 567 -1.44 30.66 11.01
CA HIS A 567 -0.38 31.14 10.12
C HIS A 567 1.00 30.96 10.77
N HIS A 568 1.94 30.30 10.07
CA HIS A 568 3.23 29.87 10.65
C HIS A 568 4.11 31.00 11.15
N LYS A 569 4.02 32.22 10.56
CA LYS A 569 4.83 33.38 10.99
C LYS A 569 4.14 34.21 12.06
N THR A 570 2.83 34.41 11.96
CA THR A 570 2.09 35.35 12.82
C THR A 570 1.33 34.70 13.97
N GLY A 571 1.10 33.36 13.88
CA GLY A 571 0.23 32.63 14.82
C GLY A 571 -1.26 32.95 14.67
N ALA A 572 -1.64 33.87 13.78
CA ALA A 572 -3.04 34.23 13.55
C ALA A 572 -3.85 33.01 13.05
N PRO A 573 -5.08 32.80 13.55
CA PRO A 573 -5.93 31.73 13.07
C PRO A 573 -6.32 31.97 11.59
N MET A 574 -6.61 30.89 10.88
CA MET A 574 -7.13 30.99 9.51
C MET A 574 -8.44 31.78 9.52
N PRO A 575 -8.59 32.81 8.65
CA PRO A 575 -9.82 33.57 8.56
C PRO A 575 -11.04 32.67 8.30
N LYS A 576 -12.14 32.88 9.03
CA LYS A 576 -13.33 32.06 8.91
C LYS A 576 -13.81 31.94 7.46
N ALA A 577 -13.77 33.05 6.69
CA ALA A 577 -14.17 33.04 5.30
C ALA A 577 -13.29 32.13 4.44
N LEU A 578 -11.97 32.09 4.68
CA LEU A 578 -11.04 31.19 4.00
C LEU A 578 -11.28 29.73 4.40
N LEU A 579 -11.45 29.46 5.69
CA LEU A 579 -11.78 28.12 6.19
C LEU A 579 -13.06 27.58 5.58
N ASP A 580 -14.13 28.42 5.52
CA ASP A 580 -15.41 28.03 4.90
C ASP A 580 -15.24 27.70 3.41
N LYS A 581 -14.36 28.42 2.68
CA LYS A 581 -14.04 28.13 1.29
C LYS A 581 -13.29 26.77 1.18
N VAL A 582 -12.29 26.53 2.00
CA VAL A 582 -11.50 25.29 2.03
C VAL A 582 -12.41 24.10 2.29
N LEU A 583 -13.28 24.16 3.30
CA LEU A 583 -14.19 23.05 3.61
C LEU A 583 -15.22 22.79 2.51
N ARG A 584 -15.80 23.81 1.89
CA ARG A 584 -16.71 23.62 0.75
C ARG A 584 -16.02 23.04 -0.47
N ALA A 585 -14.74 23.35 -0.67
CA ALA A 585 -13.97 22.83 -1.80
C ALA A 585 -13.63 21.34 -1.71
N GLN A 586 -13.82 20.71 -0.54
CA GLN A 586 -13.53 19.28 -0.34
C GLN A 586 -14.44 18.35 -1.15
N THR A 587 -15.65 18.79 -1.51
CA THR A 587 -16.58 18.02 -2.34
C THR A 587 -16.37 18.26 -3.84
N TYR A 588 -15.44 19.15 -4.22
CA TYR A 588 -15.11 19.44 -5.62
C TYR A 588 -14.22 18.32 -6.19
N GLY A 589 -14.49 17.93 -7.44
CA GLY A 589 -13.69 16.91 -8.13
C GLY A 589 -13.97 15.47 -7.65
N GLN A 590 -15.01 15.24 -6.86
CA GLN A 590 -15.34 13.90 -6.36
C GLN A 590 -15.80 12.94 -7.47
N GLY A 591 -16.29 13.45 -8.60
CA GLY A 591 -16.58 12.62 -9.78
C GLY A 591 -15.30 12.01 -10.35
N TYR A 592 -14.28 12.82 -10.58
CA TYR A 592 -12.96 12.36 -10.99
C TYR A 592 -12.34 11.39 -10.00
N ALA A 593 -12.21 11.80 -8.74
CA ALA A 593 -11.53 11.02 -7.70
C ALA A 593 -12.20 9.67 -7.44
N THR A 594 -13.53 9.61 -7.51
CA THR A 594 -14.26 8.35 -7.35
C THR A 594 -14.11 7.46 -8.58
N LEU A 595 -14.20 8.02 -9.79
CA LEU A 595 -14.12 7.24 -11.02
C LEU A 595 -12.71 6.63 -11.23
N GLU A 596 -11.63 7.42 -11.09
CA GLU A 596 -10.26 6.89 -11.21
C GLU A 596 -9.98 5.73 -10.26
N TYR A 597 -10.54 5.81 -9.04
CA TYR A 597 -10.44 4.77 -8.04
C TYR A 597 -11.25 3.51 -8.44
N LEU A 598 -12.52 3.70 -8.85
CA LEU A 598 -13.39 2.60 -9.25
C LEU A 598 -12.86 1.87 -10.49
N GLU A 599 -12.26 2.60 -11.44
CA GLU A 599 -11.57 1.99 -12.59
C GLU A 599 -10.46 1.05 -12.13
N ALA A 600 -9.64 1.47 -11.15
CA ALA A 600 -8.58 0.62 -10.60
C ALA A 600 -9.14 -0.58 -9.81
N ALA A 601 -10.18 -0.38 -8.98
CA ALA A 601 -10.78 -1.46 -8.19
C ALA A 601 -11.50 -2.51 -9.07
N MET A 602 -12.19 -2.05 -10.12
CA MET A 602 -12.83 -2.97 -11.08
C MET A 602 -11.82 -3.67 -11.98
N LEU A 603 -10.71 -3.01 -12.31
CA LEU A 603 -9.60 -3.63 -13.02
C LEU A 603 -8.95 -4.74 -12.18
N ASP A 604 -8.76 -4.52 -10.89
CA ASP A 604 -8.29 -5.55 -9.94
C ASP A 604 -9.20 -6.78 -9.94
N GLN A 605 -10.52 -6.56 -9.78
CA GLN A 605 -11.50 -7.66 -9.82
C GLN A 605 -11.47 -8.38 -11.17
N SER A 606 -11.35 -7.65 -12.28
CA SER A 606 -11.27 -8.24 -13.61
C SER A 606 -10.02 -9.12 -13.80
N TRP A 607 -8.87 -8.73 -13.23
CA TRP A 607 -7.65 -9.54 -13.24
C TRP A 607 -7.77 -10.83 -12.45
N HIS A 608 -8.53 -10.84 -11.36
CA HIS A 608 -8.56 -11.94 -10.40
C HIS A 608 -9.80 -12.84 -10.50
N GLN A 609 -10.78 -12.47 -11.35
CA GLN A 609 -11.97 -13.28 -11.66
C GLN A 609 -11.91 -13.95 -13.05
N ILE A 610 -10.77 -13.91 -13.74
CA ILE A 610 -10.64 -14.53 -15.06
C ILE A 610 -10.30 -16.03 -14.97
N PRO A 611 -10.86 -16.87 -15.84
CA PRO A 611 -10.43 -18.25 -15.99
C PRO A 611 -9.08 -18.32 -16.72
N LEU A 612 -8.32 -19.41 -16.51
CA LEU A 612 -6.99 -19.62 -17.09
C LEU A 612 -6.96 -19.46 -18.62
N ALA A 613 -7.99 -19.93 -19.30
CA ALA A 613 -8.11 -19.85 -20.76
C ALA A 613 -8.18 -18.40 -21.29
N ARG A 614 -8.57 -17.44 -20.44
CA ARG A 614 -8.65 -16.01 -20.79
C ARG A 614 -7.48 -15.19 -20.26
N ALA A 615 -6.56 -15.79 -19.51
CA ALA A 615 -5.39 -15.09 -18.99
C ALA A 615 -4.50 -14.63 -20.17
N PRO A 616 -4.25 -13.32 -20.32
CA PRO A 616 -3.55 -12.79 -21.49
C PRO A 616 -2.06 -13.15 -21.48
N GLN A 617 -1.46 -13.13 -22.69
CA GLN A 617 -0.01 -13.08 -22.84
C GLN A 617 0.51 -11.65 -22.57
N ALA A 618 1.82 -11.50 -22.34
CA ALA A 618 2.47 -10.21 -22.06
C ALA A 618 2.04 -9.09 -23.02
N ALA A 619 2.13 -9.32 -24.33
CA ALA A 619 1.75 -8.35 -25.37
C ALA A 619 0.26 -7.94 -25.37
N LYS A 620 -0.59 -8.60 -24.58
CA LYS A 620 -2.04 -8.35 -24.50
C LYS A 620 -2.48 -7.75 -23.15
N VAL A 621 -1.56 -7.48 -22.24
CA VAL A 621 -1.87 -6.94 -20.90
C VAL A 621 -2.64 -5.62 -20.99
N MET A 622 -2.14 -4.64 -21.75
CA MET A 622 -2.83 -3.36 -21.89
C MET A 622 -4.14 -3.47 -22.70
N ALA A 623 -4.24 -4.39 -23.64
CA ALA A 623 -5.49 -4.66 -24.36
C ALA A 623 -6.54 -5.32 -23.47
N PHE A 624 -6.10 -6.17 -22.52
CA PHE A 624 -6.99 -6.73 -21.50
C PHE A 624 -7.54 -5.63 -20.59
N GLU A 625 -6.67 -4.74 -20.09
CA GLU A 625 -7.06 -3.61 -19.26
C GLU A 625 -8.11 -2.74 -19.95
N ALA A 626 -7.84 -2.29 -21.17
CA ALA A 626 -8.78 -1.45 -21.93
C ALA A 626 -10.15 -2.14 -22.12
N ARG A 627 -10.16 -3.44 -22.39
CA ARG A 627 -11.38 -4.25 -22.50
C ARG A 627 -12.09 -4.34 -21.13
N ALA A 628 -11.36 -4.64 -20.06
CA ALA A 628 -11.94 -4.77 -18.72
C ALA A 628 -12.63 -3.50 -18.27
N LEU A 629 -12.01 -2.33 -18.47
CA LEU A 629 -12.60 -1.03 -18.15
C LEU A 629 -13.87 -0.75 -18.99
N SER A 630 -13.86 -1.15 -20.26
CA SER A 630 -15.02 -1.02 -21.16
C SER A 630 -16.17 -1.95 -20.74
N GLU A 631 -15.88 -3.20 -20.44
CA GLU A 631 -16.87 -4.21 -20.00
C GLU A 631 -17.52 -3.82 -18.68
N ASN A 632 -16.76 -3.18 -17.77
CA ASN A 632 -17.27 -2.61 -16.52
C ASN A 632 -18.00 -1.26 -16.68
N HIS A 633 -18.12 -0.73 -17.89
CA HIS A 633 -18.79 0.54 -18.20
C HIS A 633 -18.23 1.77 -17.45
N VAL A 634 -16.94 1.74 -17.09
CA VAL A 634 -16.25 2.83 -16.39
C VAL A 634 -15.25 3.57 -17.29
N ALA A 635 -14.86 3.02 -18.42
CA ALA A 635 -13.89 3.63 -19.33
C ALA A 635 -14.30 5.05 -19.75
N TYR A 636 -13.53 6.03 -19.31
CA TYR A 636 -13.73 7.43 -19.66
C TYR A 636 -12.38 8.12 -19.95
N PRO A 637 -12.01 8.35 -21.24
CA PRO A 637 -10.66 8.78 -21.60
C PRO A 637 -10.09 9.99 -20.87
N PRO A 638 -10.87 11.03 -20.47
CA PRO A 638 -10.34 12.13 -19.68
C PRO A 638 -9.99 11.77 -18.24
N VAL A 639 -10.51 10.65 -17.71
CA VAL A 639 -10.21 10.13 -16.37
C VAL A 639 -9.61 8.74 -16.54
N PRO A 640 -8.28 8.60 -16.53
CA PRO A 640 -7.63 7.28 -16.57
C PRO A 640 -7.68 6.60 -15.21
N PRO A 641 -7.55 5.27 -15.14
CA PRO A 641 -7.49 4.56 -13.87
C PRO A 641 -6.31 5.07 -13.02
N ARG A 642 -6.51 5.08 -11.71
CA ARG A 642 -5.50 5.53 -10.75
C ARG A 642 -4.16 4.78 -10.91
N TYR A 643 -4.22 3.52 -11.32
CA TYR A 643 -3.08 2.67 -11.67
C TYR A 643 -3.36 1.89 -12.94
N HIS A 644 -2.42 1.89 -13.87
CA HIS A 644 -2.43 0.91 -14.95
C HIS A 644 -1.77 -0.40 -14.51
N SER A 645 -2.14 -1.52 -15.12
CA SER A 645 -1.69 -2.86 -14.77
C SER A 645 -0.17 -2.99 -14.64
N THR A 646 0.59 -2.25 -15.44
CA THR A 646 2.06 -2.33 -15.48
C THR A 646 2.76 -1.72 -14.27
N TYR A 647 2.06 -0.93 -13.45
CA TYR A 647 2.60 -0.33 -12.21
C TYR A 647 1.63 -0.38 -11.02
N PHE A 648 0.64 -1.26 -11.09
CA PHE A 648 -0.31 -1.46 -10.00
C PHE A 648 0.29 -2.34 -8.90
N SER A 649 1.21 -1.77 -8.13
CA SER A 649 1.94 -2.49 -7.08
C SER A 649 1.03 -3.12 -6.04
N HIS A 650 -0.06 -2.46 -5.64
CA HIS A 650 -1.02 -2.97 -4.66
C HIS A 650 -1.47 -4.40 -4.98
N ILE A 651 -1.88 -4.64 -6.23
CA ILE A 651 -2.46 -5.93 -6.62
C ILE A 651 -1.45 -6.94 -7.18
N PHE A 652 -0.26 -6.51 -7.60
CA PHE A 652 0.74 -7.43 -8.15
C PHE A 652 1.91 -7.72 -7.21
N ALA A 653 2.08 -6.93 -6.14
CA ALA A 653 3.19 -7.12 -5.22
C ALA A 653 2.97 -6.50 -3.82
N GLY A 654 1.77 -5.99 -3.51
CA GLY A 654 1.50 -5.19 -2.32
C GLY A 654 0.53 -5.79 -1.32
N GLY A 655 0.03 -7.01 -1.52
CA GLY A 655 -0.88 -7.66 -0.57
C GLY A 655 -2.37 -7.33 -0.74
N TYR A 656 -2.74 -6.55 -1.78
CA TYR A 656 -4.13 -6.18 -2.09
C TYR A 656 -4.68 -6.93 -3.33
N GLU A 657 -4.25 -8.15 -3.55
CA GLU A 657 -4.69 -8.99 -4.66
C GLU A 657 -6.19 -9.31 -4.56
N ALA A 658 -6.99 -8.84 -5.51
CA ALA A 658 -8.46 -8.83 -5.49
C ALA A 658 -9.07 -8.02 -4.33
N ALA A 659 -8.27 -7.24 -3.62
CA ALA A 659 -8.64 -6.52 -2.41
C ALA A 659 -8.49 -4.99 -2.53
N TYR A 660 -8.23 -4.42 -3.72
CA TYR A 660 -8.13 -2.96 -3.87
C TYR A 660 -9.46 -2.24 -3.61
N TYR A 661 -10.59 -2.94 -3.68
CA TYR A 661 -11.91 -2.45 -3.26
C TYR A 661 -11.96 -2.09 -1.77
N ALA A 662 -11.02 -2.56 -0.97
CA ALA A 662 -10.97 -2.40 0.49
C ALA A 662 -11.13 -0.94 0.94
N TYR A 663 -10.52 0.01 0.22
CA TYR A 663 -10.62 1.43 0.53
C TYR A 663 -12.06 1.96 0.48
N ILE A 664 -12.84 1.62 -0.55
CA ILE A 664 -14.23 2.08 -0.65
C ILE A 664 -15.16 1.29 0.29
N TRP A 665 -14.86 0.02 0.54
CA TRP A 665 -15.59 -0.81 1.50
C TRP A 665 -15.44 -0.25 2.92
N SER A 666 -14.20 -0.04 3.35
CA SER A 666 -13.90 0.55 4.65
C SER A 666 -14.38 1.99 4.77
N GLU A 667 -14.40 2.76 3.66
CA GLU A 667 -14.92 4.13 3.69
C GLU A 667 -16.43 4.17 3.99
N VAL A 668 -17.21 3.17 3.56
CA VAL A 668 -18.61 3.05 4.00
C VAL A 668 -18.66 2.94 5.51
N LEU A 669 -17.85 2.05 6.11
CA LEU A 669 -17.79 1.88 7.56
C LEU A 669 -17.32 3.17 8.26
N ALA A 670 -16.29 3.82 7.74
CA ALA A 670 -15.70 5.01 8.32
C ALA A 670 -16.65 6.22 8.30
N ARG A 671 -17.35 6.45 7.18
CA ARG A 671 -18.32 7.54 7.07
C ARG A 671 -19.55 7.29 7.94
N ASP A 672 -19.97 6.05 8.05
CA ASP A 672 -21.08 5.66 8.93
C ASP A 672 -20.67 5.78 10.42
N ALA A 673 -19.45 5.37 10.80
CA ALA A 673 -18.89 5.63 12.12
C ALA A 673 -18.81 7.14 12.42
N GLY A 674 -18.43 7.96 11.46
CA GLY A 674 -18.45 9.42 11.58
C GLY A 674 -19.84 9.97 11.87
N ALA A 675 -20.88 9.46 11.20
CA ALA A 675 -22.28 9.82 11.48
C ALA A 675 -22.68 9.44 12.91
N TRP A 676 -22.23 8.27 13.39
CA TRP A 676 -22.44 7.87 14.78
C TRP A 676 -21.79 8.87 15.76
N PHE A 677 -20.55 9.28 15.54
CA PHE A 677 -19.86 10.26 16.38
C PHE A 677 -20.59 11.59 16.41
N HIS A 678 -21.03 12.12 15.28
CA HIS A 678 -21.80 13.36 15.23
C HIS A 678 -23.11 13.26 16.06
N ALA A 679 -23.78 12.11 16.04
CA ALA A 679 -24.99 11.88 16.82
C ALA A 679 -24.70 11.72 18.33
N HIS A 680 -23.46 11.39 18.74
CA HIS A 680 -23.07 11.10 20.13
C HIS A 680 -22.10 12.15 20.70
N GLY A 681 -22.14 13.40 20.24
CA GLY A 681 -21.41 14.52 20.81
C GLY A 681 -20.07 14.85 20.14
N GLY A 682 -19.71 14.19 19.05
CA GLY A 682 -18.52 14.50 18.24
C GLY A 682 -17.21 14.21 18.96
N LEU A 683 -16.33 15.21 19.05
CA LEU A 683 -14.99 15.11 19.65
C LEU A 683 -15.10 15.06 21.18
N THR A 684 -15.51 13.93 21.72
CA THR A 684 -15.62 13.70 23.16
C THR A 684 -14.91 12.43 23.62
N ARG A 685 -14.42 12.43 24.86
CA ARG A 685 -13.79 11.27 25.47
C ARG A 685 -14.75 10.07 25.52
N ALA A 686 -16.00 10.29 25.86
CA ALA A 686 -17.00 9.21 25.97
C ALA A 686 -17.20 8.48 24.63
N ALA A 687 -17.32 9.22 23.51
CA ALA A 687 -17.43 8.61 22.19
C ALA A 687 -16.14 7.91 21.77
N GLY A 688 -14.98 8.52 22.06
CA GLY A 688 -13.67 7.92 21.80
C GLY A 688 -13.44 6.62 22.57
N ASP A 689 -13.80 6.56 23.85
CA ASP A 689 -13.69 5.35 24.66
C ASP A 689 -14.53 4.19 24.11
N VAL A 690 -15.75 4.46 23.62
CA VAL A 690 -16.58 3.44 22.97
C VAL A 690 -15.91 2.90 21.70
N PHE A 691 -15.43 3.80 20.83
CA PHE A 691 -14.76 3.39 19.59
C PHE A 691 -13.46 2.63 19.85
N ARG A 692 -12.66 3.10 20.80
CA ARG A 692 -11.46 2.40 21.25
C ARG A 692 -11.81 0.99 21.76
N ALA A 693 -12.76 0.85 22.66
CA ALA A 693 -13.12 -0.43 23.27
C ALA A 693 -13.76 -1.43 22.29
N LYS A 694 -14.51 -0.94 21.31
CA LYS A 694 -15.28 -1.79 20.39
C LYS A 694 -14.55 -2.09 19.08
N ILE A 695 -13.67 -1.19 18.62
CA ILE A 695 -12.97 -1.28 17.34
C ILE A 695 -11.44 -1.33 17.54
N LEU A 696 -10.82 -0.22 18.01
CA LEU A 696 -9.36 -0.04 17.93
C LEU A 696 -8.57 -1.02 18.78
N SER A 697 -9.10 -1.47 19.92
CA SER A 697 -8.38 -2.38 20.82
C SER A 697 -8.60 -3.86 20.49
N ARG A 698 -9.48 -4.17 19.54
CA ARG A 698 -9.96 -5.54 19.34
C ARG A 698 -9.14 -6.36 18.38
N GLY A 699 -8.38 -5.72 17.48
CA GLY A 699 -7.70 -6.45 16.41
C GLY A 699 -8.64 -7.43 15.71
N ARG A 700 -8.21 -8.66 15.50
CA ARG A 700 -9.04 -9.73 14.90
C ARG A 700 -9.57 -10.74 15.94
N THR A 701 -9.90 -10.28 17.14
CA THR A 701 -10.47 -11.16 18.20
C THR A 701 -11.91 -11.62 17.92
N ARG A 702 -12.56 -11.02 16.93
CA ARG A 702 -13.86 -11.41 16.39
C ARG A 702 -13.93 -11.06 14.91
N GLU A 703 -14.94 -11.57 14.21
CA GLU A 703 -15.18 -11.17 12.81
C GLU A 703 -15.47 -9.67 12.71
N PRO A 704 -14.87 -8.96 11.71
CA PRO A 704 -14.99 -7.51 11.59
C PRO A 704 -16.41 -6.97 11.50
N SER A 705 -17.31 -7.67 10.79
CA SER A 705 -18.73 -7.31 10.72
C SER A 705 -19.39 -7.33 12.09
N ALA A 706 -19.06 -8.31 12.93
CA ALA A 706 -19.55 -8.38 14.30
C ALA A 706 -19.00 -7.25 15.18
N LEU A 707 -17.71 -6.86 14.99
CA LEU A 707 -17.13 -5.70 15.70
C LEU A 707 -17.86 -4.40 15.34
N PHE A 708 -18.14 -4.19 14.06
CA PHE A 708 -18.88 -3.00 13.61
C PHE A 708 -20.33 -2.99 14.13
N HIS A 709 -21.00 -4.14 14.07
CA HIS A 709 -22.36 -4.28 14.62
C HIS A 709 -22.38 -4.02 16.13
N ASP A 710 -21.40 -4.54 16.89
CA ASP A 710 -21.28 -4.26 18.32
C ASP A 710 -21.03 -2.78 18.64
N PHE A 711 -20.32 -2.08 17.76
CA PHE A 711 -20.07 -0.65 17.89
C PHE A 711 -21.31 0.19 17.56
N TYR A 712 -21.91 -0.06 16.40
CA TYR A 712 -22.98 0.80 15.87
C TYR A 712 -24.40 0.35 16.27
N GLY A 713 -24.60 -0.94 16.54
CA GLY A 713 -25.90 -1.53 16.80
C GLY A 713 -26.72 -1.91 15.56
N ARG A 714 -26.13 -1.78 14.35
CA ARG A 714 -26.77 -2.12 13.06
C ARG A 714 -25.73 -2.39 11.98
N GLU A 715 -26.20 -2.91 10.84
CA GLU A 715 -25.37 -3.03 9.62
C GLU A 715 -24.98 -1.64 9.07
N PRO A 716 -23.82 -1.56 8.35
CA PRO A 716 -23.35 -0.33 7.74
C PRO A 716 -24.33 0.24 6.71
N ASP A 717 -24.43 1.58 6.64
CA ASP A 717 -25.19 2.31 5.64
C ASP A 717 -24.27 3.05 4.66
N ILE A 718 -24.50 2.89 3.36
CA ILE A 718 -23.75 3.57 2.30
C ILE A 718 -24.10 5.06 2.17
N LYS A 719 -25.24 5.49 2.72
CA LYS A 719 -25.74 6.85 2.55
C LYS A 719 -24.76 7.94 3.00
N PRO A 720 -24.09 7.85 4.17
CA PRO A 720 -23.09 8.83 4.57
C PRO A 720 -21.93 8.98 3.58
N LEU A 721 -21.51 7.88 2.94
CA LEU A 721 -20.49 7.93 1.89
C LEU A 721 -20.99 8.68 0.65
N LEU A 722 -22.20 8.41 0.20
CA LEU A 722 -22.79 9.09 -0.95
C LEU A 722 -22.91 10.60 -0.73
N GLU A 723 -23.38 11.00 0.44
CA GLU A 723 -23.48 12.40 0.86
C GLU A 723 -22.10 13.07 0.88
N TYR A 724 -21.11 12.42 1.50
CA TYR A 724 -19.72 12.89 1.56
C TYR A 724 -19.11 13.10 0.17
N ARG A 725 -19.32 12.19 -0.77
CA ARG A 725 -18.82 12.28 -2.15
C ARG A 725 -19.74 13.09 -3.07
N GLY A 726 -20.88 13.56 -2.58
CA GLY A 726 -21.88 14.28 -3.37
C GLY A 726 -22.35 13.45 -4.57
N LEU A 727 -22.53 12.14 -4.38
CA LEU A 727 -23.01 11.20 -5.39
C LEU A 727 -24.50 10.97 -5.20
N THR A 728 -25.24 10.96 -6.32
CA THR A 728 -26.67 10.62 -6.34
C THR A 728 -26.81 9.30 -7.11
N LEU A 729 -27.29 8.27 -6.42
CA LEU A 729 -27.59 7.01 -7.10
C LEU A 729 -28.73 7.22 -8.10
N PRO A 730 -28.68 6.59 -9.29
CA PRO A 730 -29.81 6.58 -10.20
C PRO A 730 -31.06 6.09 -9.48
N LYS A 731 -32.18 6.78 -9.67
CA LYS A 731 -33.48 6.24 -9.22
C LYS A 731 -33.70 4.90 -9.92
N LYS A 732 -33.97 3.85 -9.16
CA LYS A 732 -34.29 2.52 -9.68
C LYS A 732 -35.53 2.58 -10.57
#